data_392857e7016f76db7227b8a13a62464b
#
_entry.id   392857e7016f76db7227b8a13a62464b
#
_cell.length_a   1.000
_cell.length_b   1.000
_cell.length_c   1.000
_cell.angle_alpha   90.00
_cell.angle_beta   90.00
_cell.angle_gamma   90.00
#
_symmetry.space_group_name_H-M   'P 1'
#
loop_
_entity.id
_entity.type
_entity.pdbx_description
1 polymer ?
#
loop_
_entity_poly.entity_id
_entity_poly.type
_entity_poly.pdbx_seq_one_letter_code
_entity_poly.pdbx_strand_id
1 'polypeptide(L)'
;MEKRLQEVLEKRFHKTLDTCTKEELFHALMEITKEATGNLKKNEGSKKLYYISAEFLIGKLLSNNLINLGLYEETEKVLKSHGYELCEIEELEMEPSLGNGGLGRLAACFLDSIATLGLPGDGIGLNYHFGLFQQKFTNHKQQEMKNPWITKESWLNRQSFTCKVPFKDFTMDGVLYDIDVPGYDSGCNRLHLFDVDTIDESIVPENSINFDKKKVQENLTLFLYPDDSDDAGRKLRIYQQYFMVSCGAQLILKEMEDAGYDLHELNNHAVIQINDTHPSMVIPELIRLLTEEKGFTMDEAVEVVSKTCAYTNHTILAEALEKWPMEYLEEVVPNLVPIIKELDERVRKTVKDESTYIIDAQDRVHMAHMDIHYGFSVNGVAALHTEILKNSELKNFYDLYPERFNNKTNGITFRRWLMHCNPMLTRYIESLIGNGFKKDATELEKLLAFKNDEAVLNKLEEIKMEKKLEFKEYMEKTQGLTIDENSIIDVQVKRLHEYKRQQMNALYAIYKYLDIKAGNKPSTPITMIFGAKAAPAYVIAKDIIHLILCLQELIEKDPEVRPYFRVLMIENYNVSKAAKVIPAANISEQISLASKEASGTGNMKFMLNGALTLGTEDGANVEIRDLVGEENIYIFGRKPQDVIDLYEAGTYSSKEIYEEDALIHKLVDFITGEELLAIGDEESLTRLHRELIGKDWFMTLLDTKEYITTKEKVYADYEDRKTWNKKALINIAKAGFFSSDRTIAQYNEEIWKLK
;
A
#
# COMPACT_ATOMS: atom_id res chain seq x y z
N MET A 1 31.06 -5.64 -13.48
CA MET A 1 30.77 -4.78 -12.30
C MET A 1 32.03 -4.22 -11.66
N GLU A 2 32.99 -5.01 -11.25
CA GLU A 2 34.20 -4.59 -10.52
C GLU A 2 34.97 -3.45 -11.22
N LYS A 3 35.30 -3.63 -12.51
CA LYS A 3 35.99 -2.59 -13.30
C LYS A 3 35.22 -1.25 -13.34
N ARG A 4 33.91 -1.30 -13.52
CA ARG A 4 33.07 -0.10 -13.54
C ARG A 4 33.05 0.62 -12.19
N LEU A 5 32.93 -0.15 -11.09
CA LEU A 5 33.00 0.40 -9.74
C LEU A 5 34.34 1.09 -9.49
N GLN A 6 35.44 0.44 -9.86
CA GLN A 6 36.77 1.00 -9.71
C GLN A 6 36.95 2.31 -10.50
N GLU A 7 36.46 2.36 -11.76
CA GLU A 7 36.50 3.56 -12.60
C GLU A 7 35.70 4.74 -12.01
N VAL A 8 34.49 4.46 -11.48
CA VAL A 8 33.64 5.50 -10.87
C VAL A 8 34.24 5.99 -9.55
N LEU A 9 34.71 5.09 -8.69
CA LEU A 9 35.32 5.44 -7.41
C LEU A 9 36.60 6.27 -7.60
N GLU A 10 37.46 5.90 -8.56
CA GLU A 10 38.68 6.65 -8.86
C GLU A 10 38.34 8.03 -9.43
N LYS A 11 37.40 8.13 -10.37
CA LYS A 11 36.98 9.39 -11.02
C LYS A 11 36.35 10.37 -10.03
N ARG A 12 35.50 9.88 -9.11
CA ARG A 12 34.72 10.75 -8.21
C ARG A 12 35.41 11.03 -6.89
N PHE A 13 36.04 10.03 -6.31
CA PHE A 13 36.52 10.06 -4.93
C PHE A 13 38.03 9.86 -4.82
N HIS A 14 38.73 9.57 -5.94
CA HIS A 14 40.15 9.25 -5.96
C HIS A 14 40.50 8.08 -5.03
N LYS A 15 39.63 7.05 -5.00
CA LYS A 15 39.71 5.86 -4.15
C LYS A 15 39.52 4.57 -4.93
N THR A 16 39.91 3.46 -4.31
CA THR A 16 39.70 2.11 -4.81
C THR A 16 38.59 1.42 -4.03
N LEU A 17 38.14 0.25 -4.49
CA LEU A 17 37.21 -0.61 -3.76
C LEU A 17 37.71 -0.98 -2.35
N ASP A 18 39.02 -1.10 -2.17
CA ASP A 18 39.60 -1.47 -0.85
C ASP A 18 39.77 -0.28 0.09
N THR A 19 39.59 0.96 -0.40
CA THR A 19 39.86 2.19 0.37
C THR A 19 38.64 3.13 0.46
N CYS A 20 37.55 2.84 -0.23
CA CYS A 20 36.33 3.65 -0.22
C CYS A 20 35.51 3.42 1.07
N THR A 21 34.66 4.40 1.42
CA THR A 21 33.63 4.21 2.44
C THR A 21 32.39 3.54 1.85
N LYS A 22 31.51 3.04 2.72
CA LYS A 22 30.22 2.47 2.30
C LYS A 22 29.36 3.50 1.59
N GLU A 23 29.38 4.76 2.03
CA GLU A 23 28.66 5.88 1.41
C GLU A 23 29.17 6.17 -0.01
N GLU A 24 30.49 6.23 -0.20
CA GLU A 24 31.11 6.43 -1.53
C GLU A 24 30.76 5.26 -2.47
N LEU A 25 30.77 4.04 -1.94
CA LEU A 25 30.38 2.85 -2.68
C LEU A 25 28.90 2.86 -3.06
N PHE A 26 28.01 3.29 -2.16
CA PHE A 26 26.60 3.48 -2.47
C PHE A 26 26.40 4.47 -3.62
N HIS A 27 27.05 5.63 -3.58
CA HIS A 27 26.97 6.62 -4.64
C HIS A 27 27.51 6.11 -5.98
N ALA A 28 28.60 5.36 -5.96
CA ALA A 28 29.13 4.73 -7.16
C ALA A 28 28.17 3.71 -7.77
N LEU A 29 27.58 2.86 -6.94
CA LEU A 29 26.56 1.88 -7.37
C LEU A 29 25.30 2.56 -7.92
N MET A 30 24.84 3.63 -7.28
CA MET A 30 23.70 4.41 -7.75
C MET A 30 23.95 5.02 -9.13
N GLU A 31 25.14 5.62 -9.34
CA GLU A 31 25.54 6.18 -10.64
C GLU A 31 25.55 5.12 -11.73
N ILE A 32 26.19 3.97 -11.47
CA ILE A 32 26.25 2.86 -12.42
C ILE A 32 24.85 2.33 -12.75
N THR A 33 23.98 2.23 -11.74
CA THR A 33 22.62 1.71 -11.89
C THR A 33 21.76 2.68 -12.69
N LYS A 34 21.86 3.98 -12.41
CA LYS A 34 21.17 5.04 -13.19
C LYS A 34 21.62 5.05 -14.65
N GLU A 35 22.91 4.96 -14.90
CA GLU A 35 23.46 4.90 -16.27
C GLU A 35 22.96 3.64 -17.01
N ALA A 36 23.01 2.46 -16.34
CA ALA A 36 22.53 1.23 -16.94
C ALA A 36 21.04 1.28 -17.26
N THR A 37 20.24 1.86 -16.38
CA THR A 37 18.79 2.05 -16.59
C THR A 37 18.53 3.03 -17.73
N GLY A 38 19.24 4.15 -17.78
CA GLY A 38 19.12 5.16 -18.83
C GLY A 38 19.48 4.68 -20.23
N ASN A 39 20.29 3.62 -20.32
CA ASN A 39 20.66 2.97 -21.58
C ASN A 39 19.67 1.91 -22.07
N LEU A 40 18.66 1.56 -21.26
CA LEU A 40 17.61 0.65 -21.70
C LEU A 40 16.73 1.27 -22.77
N LYS A 41 16.27 0.44 -23.69
CA LYS A 41 15.26 0.87 -24.67
C LYS A 41 13.96 1.21 -23.92
N LYS A 42 13.37 2.35 -24.25
CA LYS A 42 12.03 2.71 -23.78
C LYS A 42 10.99 1.75 -24.37
N ASN A 43 10.00 1.41 -23.58
CA ASN A 43 8.84 0.67 -24.08
C ASN A 43 7.98 1.67 -24.88
N GLU A 44 7.77 1.37 -26.16
CA GLU A 44 7.07 2.21 -27.10
C GLU A 44 5.94 1.41 -27.76
N GLY A 45 4.88 2.08 -28.15
CA GLY A 45 3.73 1.49 -28.86
C GLY A 45 2.84 2.57 -29.46
N SER A 46 1.83 2.16 -30.23
CA SER A 46 0.86 3.06 -30.84
C SER A 46 -0.13 3.67 -29.84
N LYS A 47 -0.21 3.08 -28.63
CA LYS A 47 -1.06 3.54 -27.53
C LYS A 47 -0.26 3.47 -26.23
N LYS A 48 -0.37 4.49 -25.40
CA LYS A 48 0.37 4.61 -24.13
C LYS A 48 -0.58 4.73 -22.94
N LEU A 49 -0.23 4.03 -21.87
CA LEU A 49 -0.89 4.14 -20.56
C LEU A 49 -0.30 5.28 -19.73
N TYR A 50 -1.19 6.02 -19.07
CA TYR A 50 -0.85 6.96 -18.01
C TYR A 50 -1.57 6.54 -16.73
N TYR A 51 -0.81 6.03 -15.78
CA TYR A 51 -1.31 5.56 -14.49
C TYR A 51 -1.20 6.69 -13.47
N ILE A 52 -2.31 7.35 -13.17
CA ILE A 52 -2.34 8.51 -12.27
C ILE A 52 -2.71 8.07 -10.86
N SER A 53 -1.85 8.34 -9.90
CA SER A 53 -2.05 7.99 -8.50
C SER A 53 -1.49 9.05 -7.57
N ALA A 54 -2.21 9.33 -6.47
CA ALA A 54 -1.70 10.20 -5.41
C ALA A 54 -0.48 9.59 -4.69
N GLU A 55 -0.31 8.27 -4.76
CA GLU A 55 0.73 7.54 -4.03
C GLU A 55 1.51 6.60 -4.95
N PHE A 56 2.84 6.58 -4.74
CA PHE A 56 3.73 5.57 -5.29
C PHE A 56 4.74 5.16 -4.22
N LEU A 57 4.43 4.12 -3.47
CA LEU A 57 5.29 3.62 -2.40
C LEU A 57 6.39 2.71 -2.98
N ILE A 58 7.32 3.33 -3.70
CA ILE A 58 8.34 2.63 -4.49
C ILE A 58 9.39 1.92 -3.65
N GLY A 59 9.64 2.36 -2.42
CA GLY A 59 10.69 1.82 -1.58
C GLY A 59 12.09 2.20 -2.07
N LYS A 60 13.12 1.61 -1.48
CA LYS A 60 14.51 1.76 -1.95
C LYS A 60 14.66 1.14 -3.35
N LEU A 61 15.44 1.79 -4.21
CA LEU A 61 15.52 1.45 -5.62
C LEU A 61 16.81 0.71 -6.02
N LEU A 62 17.90 0.86 -5.27
CA LEU A 62 19.20 0.31 -5.69
C LEU A 62 19.10 -1.19 -6.03
N SER A 63 18.74 -2.03 -5.08
CA SER A 63 18.71 -3.47 -5.32
C SER A 63 17.55 -3.91 -6.20
N ASN A 64 16.40 -3.26 -6.12
CA ASN A 64 15.31 -3.52 -7.05
C ASN A 64 15.76 -3.33 -8.51
N ASN A 65 16.45 -2.22 -8.77
CA ASN A 65 16.94 -1.92 -10.11
C ASN A 65 18.09 -2.85 -10.53
N LEU A 66 19.00 -3.19 -9.61
CA LEU A 66 20.05 -4.20 -9.88
C LEU A 66 19.45 -5.58 -10.25
N ILE A 67 18.37 -5.99 -9.58
CA ILE A 67 17.64 -7.22 -9.92
C ILE A 67 17.06 -7.14 -11.33
N ASN A 68 16.34 -6.05 -11.62
CA ASN A 68 15.68 -5.88 -12.92
C ASN A 68 16.68 -5.76 -14.09
N LEU A 69 17.86 -5.20 -13.83
CA LEU A 69 18.96 -5.10 -14.79
C LEU A 69 19.80 -6.38 -14.92
N GLY A 70 19.53 -7.40 -14.10
CA GLY A 70 20.34 -8.64 -14.07
C GLY A 70 21.75 -8.44 -13.49
N LEU A 71 21.98 -7.38 -12.72
CA LEU A 71 23.28 -7.02 -12.16
C LEU A 71 23.45 -7.38 -10.67
N TYR A 72 22.39 -7.85 -10.02
CA TYR A 72 22.37 -8.04 -8.57
C TYR A 72 23.40 -9.06 -8.10
N GLU A 73 23.41 -10.27 -8.67
CA GLU A 73 24.31 -11.37 -8.25
C GLU A 73 25.78 -11.05 -8.50
N GLU A 74 26.09 -10.43 -9.65
CA GLU A 74 27.46 -9.99 -9.95
C GLU A 74 27.92 -8.90 -8.97
N THR A 75 27.04 -7.95 -8.64
CA THR A 75 27.33 -6.88 -7.68
C THR A 75 27.58 -7.48 -6.29
N GLU A 76 26.70 -8.36 -5.80
CA GLU A 76 26.85 -9.02 -4.51
C GLU A 76 28.18 -9.77 -4.41
N LYS A 77 28.53 -10.53 -5.45
CA LYS A 77 29.78 -11.29 -5.51
C LYS A 77 31.01 -10.38 -5.47
N VAL A 78 31.02 -9.30 -6.24
CA VAL A 78 32.14 -8.34 -6.26
C VAL A 78 32.29 -7.69 -4.90
N LEU A 79 31.20 -7.20 -4.29
CA LEU A 79 31.24 -6.58 -2.98
C LEU A 79 31.79 -7.52 -1.91
N LYS A 80 31.31 -8.77 -1.87
CA LYS A 80 31.80 -9.78 -0.91
C LYS A 80 33.30 -10.08 -1.08
N SER A 81 33.81 -10.07 -2.29
CA SER A 81 35.25 -10.28 -2.51
C SER A 81 36.15 -9.17 -1.96
N HIS A 82 35.56 -7.98 -1.73
CA HIS A 82 36.22 -6.81 -1.10
C HIS A 82 35.75 -6.55 0.35
N GLY A 83 35.03 -7.50 0.96
CA GLY A 83 34.62 -7.43 2.38
C GLY A 83 33.39 -6.56 2.66
N TYR A 84 32.57 -6.29 1.65
CA TYR A 84 31.32 -5.55 1.81
C TYR A 84 30.11 -6.48 1.64
N GLU A 85 29.05 -6.18 2.38
CA GLU A 85 27.73 -6.80 2.17
C GLU A 85 26.79 -5.82 1.47
N LEU A 86 26.16 -6.24 0.37
CA LEU A 86 25.25 -5.38 -0.40
C LEU A 86 24.09 -4.87 0.44
N CYS A 87 23.55 -5.70 1.33
CA CYS A 87 22.47 -5.29 2.23
C CYS A 87 22.85 -4.14 3.18
N GLU A 88 24.12 -4.02 3.57
CA GLU A 88 24.60 -2.89 4.38
C GLU A 88 24.74 -1.60 3.55
N ILE A 89 25.06 -1.73 2.27
CA ILE A 89 25.11 -0.59 1.35
C ILE A 89 23.69 -0.09 1.04
N GLU A 90 22.73 -0.99 0.85
CA GLU A 90 21.31 -0.64 0.67
C GLU A 90 20.73 0.15 1.85
N GLU A 91 21.17 -0.13 3.07
CA GLU A 91 20.67 0.58 4.25
C GLU A 91 21.01 2.09 4.24
N LEU A 92 22.00 2.52 3.45
CA LEU A 92 22.38 3.93 3.30
C LEU A 92 21.40 4.71 2.40
N GLU A 93 20.60 4.03 1.59
CA GLU A 93 19.60 4.68 0.74
C GLU A 93 18.46 5.24 1.60
N MET A 94 18.13 6.51 1.37
CA MET A 94 16.93 7.11 1.96
C MET A 94 15.69 6.58 1.23
N GLU A 95 14.78 5.94 1.95
CA GLU A 95 13.56 5.40 1.36
C GLU A 95 12.63 6.54 0.93
N PRO A 96 12.22 6.60 -0.35
CA PRO A 96 11.23 7.57 -0.80
C PRO A 96 9.90 7.40 -0.06
N SER A 97 9.39 8.49 0.52
CA SER A 97 8.17 8.49 1.34
C SER A 97 6.90 8.87 0.56
N LEU A 98 6.82 8.44 -0.71
CA LEU A 98 5.78 8.83 -1.68
C LEU A 98 4.47 8.05 -1.57
N GLY A 99 4.24 7.31 -0.50
CA GLY A 99 3.02 6.53 -0.31
C GLY A 99 2.82 6.04 1.12
N ASN A 100 1.65 5.45 1.38
CA ASN A 100 1.19 5.06 2.72
C ASN A 100 0.67 3.63 2.82
N GLY A 101 1.06 2.71 2.08
CA GLY A 101 0.58 1.33 2.28
C GLY A 101 -0.01 0.69 1.03
N GLY A 102 -1.18 0.04 1.13
CA GLY A 102 -1.73 -0.83 0.08
C GLY A 102 -1.85 -0.16 -1.28
N LEU A 103 -2.47 1.00 -1.35
CA LEU A 103 -2.68 1.75 -2.59
C LEU A 103 -1.36 2.16 -3.26
N GLY A 104 -0.46 2.77 -2.48
CA GLY A 104 0.82 3.25 -3.00
C GLY A 104 1.77 2.12 -3.38
N ARG A 105 1.81 1.03 -2.58
CA ARG A 105 2.65 -0.13 -2.92
C ARG A 105 2.12 -0.88 -4.13
N LEU A 106 0.79 -0.97 -4.29
CA LEU A 106 0.18 -1.53 -5.47
C LEU A 106 0.59 -0.76 -6.73
N ALA A 107 0.49 0.57 -6.72
CA ALA A 107 0.91 1.42 -7.82
C ALA A 107 2.38 1.16 -8.20
N ALA A 108 3.27 1.03 -7.21
CA ALA A 108 4.67 0.70 -7.43
C ALA A 108 4.87 -0.71 -8.04
N CYS A 109 4.13 -1.72 -7.57
CA CYS A 109 4.15 -3.06 -8.16
C CYS A 109 3.66 -3.04 -9.62
N PHE A 110 2.65 -2.24 -9.91
CA PHE A 110 2.11 -2.11 -11.25
C PHE A 110 3.09 -1.45 -12.21
N LEU A 111 3.79 -0.39 -11.79
CA LEU A 111 4.85 0.22 -12.61
C LEU A 111 5.96 -0.79 -12.95
N ASP A 112 6.40 -1.57 -11.97
CA ASP A 112 7.39 -2.62 -12.19
C ASP A 112 6.91 -3.66 -13.21
N SER A 113 5.66 -4.12 -13.09
CA SER A 113 5.07 -5.10 -14.00
C SER A 113 4.79 -4.55 -15.39
N ILE A 114 4.33 -3.29 -15.51
CA ILE A 114 4.12 -2.63 -16.80
C ILE A 114 5.45 -2.57 -17.57
N ALA A 115 6.53 -2.16 -16.91
CA ALA A 115 7.85 -2.13 -17.53
C ALA A 115 8.37 -3.53 -17.87
N THR A 116 8.18 -4.51 -16.97
CA THR A 116 8.62 -5.90 -17.16
C THR A 116 7.93 -6.57 -18.35
N LEU A 117 6.65 -6.30 -18.56
CA LEU A 117 5.90 -6.83 -19.69
C LEU A 117 6.16 -6.08 -21.01
N GLY A 118 7.05 -5.10 -21.00
CA GLY A 118 7.39 -4.31 -22.19
C GLY A 118 6.27 -3.40 -22.67
N LEU A 119 5.31 -3.06 -21.79
CA LEU A 119 4.16 -2.24 -22.14
C LEU A 119 4.52 -0.75 -22.06
N PRO A 120 4.09 0.10 -23.02
CA PRO A 120 4.28 1.53 -22.97
C PRO A 120 3.35 2.15 -21.93
N GLY A 121 3.88 2.48 -20.74
CA GLY A 121 3.05 3.01 -19.65
C GLY A 121 3.87 3.69 -18.57
N ASP A 122 3.49 4.93 -18.25
CA ASP A 122 4.15 5.75 -17.25
C ASP A 122 3.22 6.02 -16.06
N GLY A 123 3.81 6.21 -14.87
CA GLY A 123 3.12 6.72 -13.70
C GLY A 123 3.11 8.24 -13.67
N ILE A 124 2.08 8.83 -13.08
CA ILE A 124 1.97 10.27 -12.82
C ILE A 124 1.57 10.49 -11.36
N GLY A 125 2.34 11.29 -10.63
CA GLY A 125 2.10 11.66 -9.24
C GLY A 125 2.77 12.97 -8.86
N LEU A 126 2.90 13.21 -7.56
CA LEU A 126 3.56 14.40 -7.00
C LEU A 126 4.87 14.04 -6.31
N ASN A 127 5.83 14.96 -6.37
CA ASN A 127 7.12 14.83 -5.71
C ASN A 127 7.04 15.39 -4.28
N TYR A 128 6.44 14.64 -3.36
CA TYR A 128 6.35 15.08 -1.96
C TYR A 128 7.72 15.11 -1.30
N HIS A 129 8.12 16.26 -0.73
CA HIS A 129 9.42 16.44 -0.10
C HIS A 129 9.55 15.68 1.22
N PHE A 130 8.48 15.68 2.02
CA PHE A 130 8.40 14.97 3.29
C PHE A 130 7.48 13.74 3.23
N GLY A 131 6.73 13.59 2.13
CA GLY A 131 5.87 12.45 1.86
C GLY A 131 4.87 12.16 2.96
N LEU A 132 4.69 10.87 3.27
CA LEU A 132 4.02 10.47 4.49
C LEU A 132 4.97 10.70 5.67
N PHE A 133 4.43 11.23 6.78
CA PHE A 133 5.18 11.53 8.00
C PHE A 133 6.02 10.33 8.50
N GLN A 134 7.12 10.65 9.18
CA GLN A 134 7.87 9.69 9.96
C GLN A 134 7.19 9.51 11.33
N GLN A 135 6.98 8.26 11.73
CA GLN A 135 6.43 7.91 13.03
C GLN A 135 7.56 7.70 14.05
N LYS A 136 7.44 8.32 15.22
CA LYS A 136 8.18 7.98 16.41
C LYS A 136 7.25 7.64 17.57
N PHE A 137 7.73 6.81 18.49
CA PHE A 137 7.03 6.52 19.72
C PHE A 137 7.65 7.29 20.88
N THR A 138 6.82 8.10 21.53
CA THR A 138 7.21 8.88 22.72
C THR A 138 6.11 8.75 23.76
N ASN A 139 6.47 8.33 24.98
CA ASN A 139 5.51 8.09 26.07
C ASN A 139 4.34 7.18 25.63
N HIS A 140 4.65 6.07 24.94
CA HIS A 140 3.68 5.10 24.39
C HIS A 140 2.68 5.72 23.39
N LYS A 141 3.01 6.84 22.76
CA LYS A 141 2.15 7.50 21.77
C LYS A 141 2.87 7.68 20.45
N GLN A 142 2.12 7.66 19.36
CA GLN A 142 2.61 8.06 18.06
C GLN A 142 2.87 9.57 18.03
N GLN A 143 4.07 9.93 17.64
CA GLN A 143 4.45 11.29 17.25
C GLN A 143 4.74 11.31 15.76
N GLU A 144 4.22 12.31 15.07
CA GLU A 144 4.42 12.52 13.64
C GLU A 144 5.49 13.60 13.41
N MET A 145 6.39 13.31 12.48
CA MET A 145 7.48 14.21 12.09
C MET A 145 7.63 14.24 10.58
N LYS A 146 8.27 15.29 10.07
CA LYS A 146 8.65 15.34 8.65
C LYS A 146 9.56 14.15 8.30
N ASN A 147 9.44 13.67 7.06
CA ASN A 147 10.16 12.47 6.57
C ASN A 147 10.94 12.78 5.29
N PRO A 148 12.02 13.57 5.37
CA PRO A 148 12.82 13.96 4.21
C PRO A 148 13.50 12.74 3.60
N TRP A 149 13.51 12.66 2.27
CA TRP A 149 14.15 11.58 1.52
C TRP A 149 14.95 12.07 0.31
N ILE A 150 14.70 13.32 -0.14
CA ILE A 150 15.38 13.91 -1.29
C ILE A 150 16.76 14.37 -0.85
N THR A 151 17.79 13.78 -1.45
CA THR A 151 19.19 14.14 -1.23
C THR A 151 19.76 14.82 -2.46
N LYS A 152 20.92 15.44 -2.35
CA LYS A 152 21.60 16.09 -3.47
C LYS A 152 21.82 15.13 -4.65
N GLU A 153 22.10 13.90 -4.35
CA GLU A 153 22.20 12.80 -5.30
C GLU A 153 21.03 11.86 -5.09
N SER A 154 20.04 11.93 -5.95
CA SER A 154 18.82 11.14 -5.86
C SER A 154 18.51 10.42 -7.17
N TRP A 155 17.49 9.58 -7.15
CA TRP A 155 16.97 8.92 -8.36
C TRP A 155 16.21 9.89 -9.27
N LEU A 156 15.85 11.09 -8.77
CA LEU A 156 15.10 12.11 -9.50
C LEU A 156 15.95 12.73 -10.62
N ASN A 157 15.36 12.86 -11.80
CA ASN A 157 15.95 13.53 -12.96
C ASN A 157 15.01 14.66 -13.38
N ARG A 158 15.44 15.93 -13.16
CA ARG A 158 14.65 17.09 -13.58
C ARG A 158 14.54 17.14 -15.10
N GLN A 159 13.33 17.34 -15.61
CA GLN A 159 13.00 17.44 -17.02
C GLN A 159 12.84 18.91 -17.45
N SER A 160 12.87 19.16 -18.75
CA SER A 160 12.62 20.50 -19.32
C SER A 160 11.14 20.87 -19.39
N PHE A 161 10.23 19.91 -19.24
CA PHE A 161 8.79 20.17 -19.25
C PHE A 161 8.38 21.03 -18.07
N THR A 162 7.62 22.09 -18.36
CA THR A 162 6.97 22.95 -17.37
C THR A 162 5.55 23.24 -17.82
N CYS A 163 4.67 23.48 -16.88
CA CYS A 163 3.28 23.82 -17.17
C CYS A 163 2.72 24.85 -16.18
N LYS A 164 1.65 25.53 -16.58
CA LYS A 164 0.95 26.48 -15.72
C LYS A 164 -0.35 25.89 -15.25
N VAL A 165 -0.58 25.92 -13.93
CA VAL A 165 -1.79 25.42 -13.29
C VAL A 165 -2.54 26.60 -12.66
N PRO A 166 -3.70 26.99 -13.22
CA PRO A 166 -4.48 28.11 -12.71
C PRO A 166 -5.34 27.70 -11.51
N PHE A 167 -5.22 28.44 -10.43
CA PHE A 167 -6.14 28.43 -9.29
C PHE A 167 -6.91 29.76 -9.24
N LYS A 168 -7.86 29.90 -8.33
CA LYS A 168 -8.67 31.12 -8.24
C LYS A 168 -7.83 32.40 -8.13
N ASP A 169 -6.91 32.42 -7.18
CA ASP A 169 -6.20 33.64 -6.81
C ASP A 169 -4.75 33.70 -7.33
N PHE A 170 -4.23 32.61 -7.89
CA PHE A 170 -2.86 32.53 -8.39
C PHE A 170 -2.71 31.41 -9.42
N THR A 171 -1.60 31.46 -10.14
CA THR A 171 -1.18 30.37 -11.04
C THR A 171 0.14 29.81 -10.53
N MET A 172 0.28 28.49 -10.53
CA MET A 172 1.52 27.81 -10.16
C MET A 172 2.24 27.27 -11.39
N ASP A 173 3.56 27.38 -11.38
CA ASP A 173 4.41 26.77 -12.39
C ASP A 173 4.79 25.34 -11.93
N GLY A 174 4.24 24.34 -12.63
CA GLY A 174 4.60 22.96 -12.44
C GLY A 174 5.92 22.62 -13.09
N VAL A 175 6.79 21.91 -12.38
CA VAL A 175 8.05 21.35 -12.89
C VAL A 175 8.01 19.83 -12.78
N LEU A 176 8.77 19.15 -13.65
CA LEU A 176 8.72 17.68 -13.74
C LEU A 176 10.05 17.06 -13.33
N TYR A 177 9.95 16.06 -12.46
CA TYR A 177 11.02 15.13 -12.14
C TYR A 177 10.62 13.71 -12.54
N ASP A 178 11.52 13.01 -13.24
CA ASP A 178 11.31 11.62 -13.61
C ASP A 178 12.16 10.69 -12.74
N ILE A 179 11.59 9.53 -12.41
CA ILE A 179 12.33 8.35 -11.95
C ILE A 179 12.20 7.29 -13.03
N ASP A 180 13.32 6.75 -13.49
CA ASP A 180 13.33 5.66 -14.45
C ASP A 180 12.88 4.35 -13.79
N VAL A 181 12.04 3.59 -14.48
CA VAL A 181 11.46 2.31 -14.01
C VAL A 181 11.92 1.20 -14.95
N PRO A 182 13.04 0.52 -14.66
CA PRO A 182 13.49 -0.61 -15.48
C PRO A 182 12.59 -1.82 -15.26
N GLY A 183 12.24 -2.51 -16.34
CA GLY A 183 11.59 -3.81 -16.28
C GLY A 183 12.60 -4.94 -16.02
N TYR A 184 12.12 -6.08 -15.54
CA TYR A 184 12.94 -7.26 -15.34
C TYR A 184 13.31 -7.89 -16.69
N ASP A 185 14.59 -7.82 -17.05
CA ASP A 185 15.10 -8.30 -18.33
C ASP A 185 14.28 -7.75 -19.54
N SER A 186 13.93 -6.45 -19.47
CA SER A 186 13.04 -5.78 -20.43
C SER A 186 13.45 -4.32 -20.62
N GLY A 187 12.54 -3.51 -21.20
CA GLY A 187 12.74 -2.08 -21.42
C GLY A 187 12.55 -1.24 -20.16
N CYS A 188 12.36 0.06 -20.38
CA CYS A 188 12.25 1.05 -19.30
C CYS A 188 11.03 1.96 -19.54
N ASN A 189 10.31 2.26 -18.47
CA ASN A 189 9.27 3.29 -18.40
C ASN A 189 9.67 4.39 -17.41
N ARG A 190 8.75 5.31 -17.08
CA ARG A 190 9.00 6.43 -16.18
C ARG A 190 7.91 6.58 -15.13
N LEU A 191 8.31 7.09 -13.99
CA LEU A 191 7.42 7.70 -13.01
C LEU A 191 7.63 9.22 -13.08
N HIS A 192 6.60 9.92 -13.54
CA HIS A 192 6.54 11.36 -13.62
C HIS A 192 6.05 11.94 -12.30
N LEU A 193 6.88 12.73 -11.63
CA LEU A 193 6.58 13.38 -10.35
C LEU A 193 6.61 14.89 -10.53
N PHE A 194 5.45 15.53 -10.41
CA PHE A 194 5.34 16.97 -10.50
C PHE A 194 5.64 17.66 -9.17
N ASP A 195 6.22 18.84 -9.27
CA ASP A 195 6.67 19.65 -8.15
C ASP A 195 6.55 21.14 -8.48
N VAL A 196 6.86 22.00 -7.54
CA VAL A 196 6.94 23.45 -7.70
C VAL A 196 8.25 23.97 -7.13
N ASP A 197 8.87 24.95 -7.80
CA ASP A 197 10.15 25.54 -7.33
C ASP A 197 9.98 26.50 -6.14
N THR A 198 8.75 26.83 -5.77
CA THR A 198 8.42 27.74 -4.67
C THR A 198 8.31 27.06 -3.29
N ILE A 199 8.52 25.75 -3.24
CA ILE A 199 8.46 24.97 -1.99
C ILE A 199 9.46 25.51 -0.96
N ASP A 200 8.99 25.64 0.28
CA ASP A 200 9.80 26.04 1.42
C ASP A 200 9.73 25.00 2.55
N GLU A 201 10.73 24.13 2.61
CA GLU A 201 10.83 23.10 3.65
C GLU A 201 11.00 23.69 5.06
N SER A 202 11.48 24.92 5.17
CA SER A 202 11.78 25.57 6.46
C SER A 202 10.52 25.97 7.24
N ILE A 203 9.36 26.01 6.61
CA ILE A 203 8.08 26.34 7.28
C ILE A 203 7.57 25.22 8.20
N VAL A 204 8.16 24.03 8.11
CA VAL A 204 7.83 22.88 8.99
C VAL A 204 8.91 22.72 10.05
N PRO A 205 8.56 22.81 11.37
CA PRO A 205 9.51 22.55 12.45
C PRO A 205 10.08 21.14 12.43
N GLU A 206 11.29 20.94 12.98
CA GLU A 206 12.02 19.66 12.93
C GLU A 206 11.23 18.44 13.45
N ASN A 207 10.54 18.57 14.57
CA ASN A 207 9.83 17.49 15.24
C ASN A 207 8.32 17.63 15.11
N SER A 208 7.84 18.05 13.94
CA SER A 208 6.43 18.35 13.71
C SER A 208 6.04 18.08 12.25
N ILE A 209 4.73 18.04 12.00
CA ILE A 209 4.13 18.10 10.68
C ILE A 209 3.27 19.35 10.52
N ASN A 210 3.31 20.27 11.48
CA ASN A 210 2.49 21.47 11.48
C ASN A 210 3.10 22.57 10.62
N PHE A 211 2.26 23.25 9.85
CA PHE A 211 2.62 24.40 9.03
C PHE A 211 1.36 25.23 8.69
N ASP A 212 1.53 26.43 8.20
CA ASP A 212 0.42 27.24 7.70
C ASP A 212 -0.10 26.70 6.36
N LYS A 213 -1.22 25.96 6.42
CA LYS A 213 -1.84 25.31 5.25
C LYS A 213 -2.36 26.28 4.19
N LYS A 214 -2.52 27.57 4.52
CA LYS A 214 -2.98 28.61 3.57
C LYS A 214 -1.87 29.09 2.64
N LYS A 215 -0.62 28.85 2.98
CA LYS A 215 0.55 29.18 2.14
C LYS A 215 0.80 28.14 1.06
N VAL A 216 -0.19 27.93 0.20
CA VAL A 216 -0.19 26.83 -0.78
C VAL A 216 1.00 26.87 -1.71
N GLN A 217 1.45 28.03 -2.13
CA GLN A 217 2.63 28.19 -3.02
C GLN A 217 3.93 27.69 -2.37
N GLU A 218 4.02 27.72 -1.03
CA GLU A 218 5.20 27.27 -0.29
C GLU A 218 5.07 25.83 0.23
N ASN A 219 3.84 25.25 0.28
CA ASN A 219 3.61 23.98 0.97
C ASN A 219 3.02 22.86 0.09
N LEU A 220 2.65 23.12 -1.17
CA LEU A 220 1.83 22.22 -1.99
C LEU A 220 2.35 20.79 -2.05
N THR A 221 3.65 20.61 -2.23
CA THR A 221 4.29 19.31 -2.38
C THR A 221 5.14 18.89 -1.17
N LEU A 222 4.84 19.42 0.03
CA LEU A 222 5.54 19.00 1.24
C LEU A 222 5.07 17.61 1.72
N PHE A 223 3.79 17.45 2.03
CA PHE A 223 3.25 16.22 2.61
C PHE A 223 2.21 15.53 1.72
N LEU A 224 2.32 14.22 1.65
CA LEU A 224 1.22 13.34 1.24
C LEU A 224 0.20 13.28 2.41
N TYR A 225 -1.07 13.48 2.12
CA TYR A 225 -2.15 13.50 3.11
C TYR A 225 -1.87 14.45 4.29
N PRO A 226 -1.79 15.77 4.03
CA PRO A 226 -1.70 16.74 5.10
C PRO A 226 -2.89 16.62 6.05
N ASP A 227 -2.71 17.03 7.31
CA ASP A 227 -3.79 17.02 8.28
C ASP A 227 -5.01 17.80 7.75
N ASP A 228 -6.13 17.11 7.58
CA ASP A 228 -7.39 17.62 7.04
C ASP A 228 -8.50 17.76 8.09
N SER A 229 -8.10 17.91 9.34
CA SER A 229 -9.02 18.16 10.46
C SER A 229 -9.74 19.51 10.37
N ASP A 230 -9.19 20.45 9.60
CA ASP A 230 -9.75 21.78 9.34
C ASP A 230 -10.02 22.04 7.84
N ASP A 231 -10.72 23.16 7.55
CA ASP A 231 -11.05 23.53 6.17
C ASP A 231 -9.81 23.81 5.31
N ALA A 232 -8.78 24.40 5.89
CA ALA A 232 -7.56 24.70 5.15
C ALA A 232 -6.85 23.41 4.71
N GLY A 233 -6.82 22.39 5.58
CA GLY A 233 -6.28 21.08 5.25
C GLY A 233 -7.10 20.35 4.18
N ARG A 234 -8.42 20.39 4.26
CA ARG A 234 -9.30 19.81 3.23
C ARG A 234 -9.13 20.49 1.89
N LYS A 235 -9.06 21.82 1.86
CA LYS A 235 -8.79 22.58 0.63
C LYS A 235 -7.39 22.28 0.08
N LEU A 236 -6.37 22.12 0.93
CA LEU A 236 -5.02 21.77 0.49
C LEU A 236 -5.01 20.43 -0.28
N ARG A 237 -5.81 19.46 0.13
CA ARG A 237 -5.97 18.21 -0.64
C ARG A 237 -6.54 18.46 -2.04
N ILE A 238 -7.50 19.37 -2.18
CA ILE A 238 -8.04 19.75 -3.50
C ILE A 238 -6.95 20.44 -4.34
N TYR A 239 -6.17 21.36 -3.76
CA TYR A 239 -5.03 21.98 -4.44
C TYR A 239 -4.04 20.92 -4.97
N GLN A 240 -3.67 19.95 -4.14
CA GLN A 240 -2.76 18.87 -4.53
C GLN A 240 -3.33 18.00 -5.66
N GLN A 241 -4.56 17.57 -5.53
CA GLN A 241 -5.21 16.72 -6.53
C GLN A 241 -5.35 17.43 -7.87
N TYR A 242 -5.81 18.68 -7.87
CA TYR A 242 -5.94 19.44 -9.11
C TYR A 242 -4.58 19.73 -9.75
N PHE A 243 -3.59 20.14 -8.97
CA PHE A 243 -2.24 20.36 -9.47
C PHE A 243 -1.69 19.11 -10.17
N MET A 244 -1.82 17.95 -9.54
CA MET A 244 -1.37 16.67 -10.09
C MET A 244 -2.05 16.36 -11.43
N VAL A 245 -3.36 16.46 -11.50
CA VAL A 245 -4.11 16.08 -12.71
C VAL A 245 -3.97 17.12 -13.82
N SER A 246 -3.84 18.41 -13.51
CA SER A 246 -3.60 19.44 -14.50
C SER A 246 -2.24 19.29 -15.14
N CYS A 247 -1.19 19.12 -14.34
CA CYS A 247 0.15 18.83 -14.86
C CYS A 247 0.17 17.56 -15.71
N GLY A 248 -0.47 16.49 -15.22
CA GLY A 248 -0.56 15.24 -15.94
C GLY A 248 -1.31 15.35 -17.27
N ALA A 249 -2.46 16.00 -17.28
CA ALA A 249 -3.25 16.21 -18.49
C ALA A 249 -2.48 17.03 -19.54
N GLN A 250 -1.79 18.11 -19.12
CA GLN A 250 -0.97 18.94 -20.01
C GLN A 250 0.20 18.13 -20.60
N LEU A 251 0.86 17.28 -19.77
CA LEU A 251 1.91 16.38 -20.27
C LEU A 251 1.39 15.40 -21.30
N ILE A 252 0.24 14.77 -21.03
CA ILE A 252 -0.39 13.79 -21.94
C ILE A 252 -0.70 14.45 -23.28
N LEU A 253 -1.39 15.59 -23.27
CA LEU A 253 -1.75 16.29 -24.52
C LEU A 253 -0.50 16.71 -25.30
N LYS A 254 0.54 17.22 -24.61
CA LYS A 254 1.80 17.58 -25.26
C LYS A 254 2.47 16.36 -25.90
N GLU A 255 2.57 15.23 -25.21
CA GLU A 255 3.17 14.02 -25.77
C GLU A 255 2.41 13.53 -27.01
N MET A 256 1.08 13.62 -27.00
CA MET A 256 0.25 13.24 -28.15
C MET A 256 0.46 14.19 -29.35
N GLU A 257 0.52 15.50 -29.10
CA GLU A 257 0.80 16.51 -30.13
C GLU A 257 2.22 16.34 -30.70
N ASP A 258 3.23 16.14 -29.84
CA ASP A 258 4.62 15.93 -30.26
C ASP A 258 4.76 14.64 -31.10
N ALA A 259 3.94 13.64 -30.85
CA ALA A 259 3.86 12.42 -31.67
C ALA A 259 3.08 12.61 -32.98
N GLY A 260 2.44 13.77 -33.18
CA GLY A 260 1.67 14.11 -34.39
C GLY A 260 0.27 13.46 -34.44
N TYR A 261 -0.28 13.04 -33.30
CA TYR A 261 -1.62 12.45 -33.24
C TYR A 261 -2.71 13.52 -33.22
N ASP A 262 -3.85 13.20 -33.85
CA ASP A 262 -5.06 14.01 -33.73
C ASP A 262 -5.69 13.79 -32.35
N LEU A 263 -5.89 14.86 -31.60
CA LEU A 263 -6.49 14.78 -30.28
C LEU A 263 -7.96 14.33 -30.30
N HIS A 264 -8.66 14.39 -31.46
CA HIS A 264 -10.00 13.79 -31.60
C HIS A 264 -9.94 12.27 -31.54
N GLU A 265 -8.77 11.68 -31.77
CA GLU A 265 -8.50 10.25 -31.66
C GLU A 265 -7.69 9.88 -30.39
N LEU A 266 -7.69 10.76 -29.37
CA LEU A 266 -6.90 10.58 -28.14
C LEU A 266 -7.04 9.19 -27.55
N ASN A 267 -8.25 8.63 -27.50
CA ASN A 267 -8.53 7.29 -26.96
C ASN A 267 -7.86 6.15 -27.76
N ASN A 268 -7.44 6.40 -29.00
CA ASN A 268 -6.69 5.41 -29.79
C ASN A 268 -5.20 5.39 -29.42
N HIS A 269 -4.68 6.48 -28.84
CA HIS A 269 -3.28 6.69 -28.57
C HIS A 269 -2.92 6.83 -27.08
N ALA A 270 -3.91 7.07 -26.23
CA ALA A 270 -3.74 7.17 -24.79
C ALA A 270 -4.86 6.45 -24.04
N VAL A 271 -4.51 5.91 -22.88
CA VAL A 271 -5.46 5.48 -21.86
C VAL A 271 -4.98 6.00 -20.51
N ILE A 272 -5.91 6.53 -19.73
CA ILE A 272 -5.66 7.04 -18.38
C ILE A 272 -6.33 6.11 -17.39
N GLN A 273 -5.53 5.53 -16.49
CA GLN A 273 -6.04 4.75 -15.36
C GLN A 273 -6.10 5.64 -14.12
N ILE A 274 -7.30 5.90 -13.65
CA ILE A 274 -7.58 6.68 -12.43
C ILE A 274 -7.51 5.74 -11.24
N ASN A 275 -6.47 5.89 -10.42
CA ASN A 275 -6.24 5.03 -9.27
C ASN A 275 -6.90 5.61 -8.02
N ASP A 276 -8.04 5.06 -7.63
CA ASP A 276 -8.98 5.61 -6.66
C ASP A 276 -9.56 6.97 -7.12
N THR A 277 -10.14 7.76 -6.23
CA THR A 277 -10.80 9.03 -6.57
C THR A 277 -9.86 10.25 -6.56
N HIS A 278 -8.63 10.10 -6.09
CA HIS A 278 -7.70 11.23 -6.01
C HIS A 278 -7.44 11.90 -7.36
N PRO A 279 -7.33 11.17 -8.50
CA PRO A 279 -7.15 11.79 -9.80
C PRO A 279 -8.45 12.10 -10.55
N SER A 280 -9.62 11.99 -9.95
CA SER A 280 -10.93 12.11 -10.66
C SER A 280 -11.08 13.43 -11.43
N MET A 281 -10.49 14.53 -10.93
CA MET A 281 -10.53 15.82 -11.61
C MET A 281 -9.81 15.85 -12.97
N VAL A 282 -9.09 14.79 -13.34
CA VAL A 282 -8.50 14.68 -14.69
C VAL A 282 -9.59 14.73 -15.76
N ILE A 283 -10.79 14.22 -15.47
CA ILE A 283 -11.91 14.21 -16.41
C ILE A 283 -12.33 15.65 -16.77
N PRO A 284 -12.78 16.48 -15.82
CA PRO A 284 -13.15 17.86 -16.16
C PRO A 284 -11.96 18.71 -16.59
N GLU A 285 -10.74 18.43 -16.12
CA GLU A 285 -9.56 19.19 -16.55
C GLU A 285 -9.18 18.91 -18.01
N LEU A 286 -9.22 17.67 -18.47
CA LEU A 286 -9.03 17.35 -19.90
C LEU A 286 -10.10 18.00 -20.77
N ILE A 287 -11.36 17.97 -20.33
CA ILE A 287 -12.46 18.63 -21.04
C ILE A 287 -12.17 20.15 -21.14
N ARG A 288 -11.73 20.78 -20.05
CA ARG A 288 -11.38 22.20 -20.05
C ARG A 288 -10.26 22.50 -21.04
N LEU A 289 -9.16 21.76 -20.98
CA LEU A 289 -8.02 21.95 -21.88
C LEU A 289 -8.41 21.75 -23.36
N LEU A 290 -9.19 20.72 -23.66
CA LEU A 290 -9.65 20.44 -25.03
C LEU A 290 -10.58 21.53 -25.56
N THR A 291 -11.51 22.04 -24.74
CA THR A 291 -12.47 23.06 -25.15
C THR A 291 -11.86 24.46 -25.18
N GLU A 292 -11.12 24.86 -24.16
CA GLU A 292 -10.57 26.22 -24.05
C GLU A 292 -9.31 26.44 -24.89
N GLU A 293 -8.44 25.41 -25.05
CA GLU A 293 -7.14 25.56 -25.67
C GLU A 293 -7.00 24.84 -27.03
N LYS A 294 -7.78 23.79 -27.26
CA LYS A 294 -7.65 22.96 -28.48
C LYS A 294 -8.84 23.07 -29.45
N GLY A 295 -9.80 23.93 -29.13
CA GLY A 295 -10.91 24.26 -30.03
C GLY A 295 -12.00 23.18 -30.15
N PHE A 296 -12.06 22.22 -29.24
CA PHE A 296 -13.12 21.22 -29.18
C PHE A 296 -14.45 21.83 -28.77
N THR A 297 -15.54 21.32 -29.32
CA THR A 297 -16.86 21.52 -28.70
C THR A 297 -16.95 20.71 -27.41
N MET A 298 -17.88 21.08 -26.54
CA MET A 298 -18.11 20.33 -25.30
C MET A 298 -18.46 18.87 -25.58
N ASP A 299 -19.29 18.60 -26.61
CA ASP A 299 -19.68 17.24 -26.98
C ASP A 299 -18.51 16.39 -27.45
N GLU A 300 -17.64 16.94 -28.29
CA GLU A 300 -16.42 16.26 -28.74
C GLU A 300 -15.48 15.96 -27.58
N ALA A 301 -15.26 16.93 -26.69
CA ALA A 301 -14.40 16.75 -25.53
C ALA A 301 -14.92 15.68 -24.56
N VAL A 302 -16.20 15.72 -24.22
CA VAL A 302 -16.85 14.72 -23.36
C VAL A 302 -16.75 13.32 -23.97
N GLU A 303 -17.02 13.19 -25.27
CA GLU A 303 -16.93 11.90 -25.95
C GLU A 303 -15.53 11.32 -25.90
N VAL A 304 -14.51 12.10 -26.26
CA VAL A 304 -13.10 11.66 -26.29
C VAL A 304 -12.61 11.29 -24.89
N VAL A 305 -12.87 12.14 -23.90
CA VAL A 305 -12.42 11.91 -22.50
C VAL A 305 -13.08 10.68 -21.91
N SER A 306 -14.38 10.48 -22.15
CA SER A 306 -15.10 9.30 -21.66
C SER A 306 -14.58 7.97 -22.22
N LYS A 307 -13.98 7.99 -23.41
CA LYS A 307 -13.35 6.82 -24.01
C LYS A 307 -11.87 6.64 -23.63
N THR A 308 -11.29 7.63 -22.98
CA THR A 308 -9.86 7.64 -22.61
C THR A 308 -9.64 7.23 -21.16
N CYS A 309 -10.58 7.50 -20.25
CA CYS A 309 -10.43 7.30 -18.80
C CYS A 309 -11.05 5.99 -18.34
N ALA A 310 -10.31 5.26 -17.51
CA ALA A 310 -10.75 4.07 -16.78
C ALA A 310 -10.51 4.28 -15.29
N TYR A 311 -11.38 3.74 -14.44
CA TYR A 311 -11.40 3.96 -13.00
C TYR A 311 -11.23 2.65 -12.23
N THR A 312 -10.31 2.64 -11.29
CA THR A 312 -10.16 1.57 -10.29
C THR A 312 -10.68 2.05 -8.93
N ASN A 313 -11.67 1.36 -8.40
CA ASN A 313 -12.18 1.59 -7.05
C ASN A 313 -11.38 0.75 -6.03
N HIS A 314 -10.85 1.39 -4.98
CA HIS A 314 -10.17 0.73 -3.87
C HIS A 314 -10.95 0.81 -2.56
N THR A 315 -12.15 1.38 -2.59
CA THR A 315 -12.93 1.69 -1.39
C THR A 315 -14.26 0.95 -1.43
N ILE A 316 -14.54 0.12 -0.42
CA ILE A 316 -15.84 -0.55 -0.31
C ILE A 316 -16.90 0.38 0.26
N LEU A 317 -16.57 1.07 1.37
CA LEU A 317 -17.53 1.93 2.06
C LEU A 317 -17.95 3.11 1.19
N ALA A 318 -19.21 3.12 0.71
CA ALA A 318 -19.76 4.24 -0.07
C ALA A 318 -19.63 5.57 0.66
N GLU A 319 -19.76 5.56 1.98
CA GLU A 319 -19.59 6.75 2.84
C GLU A 319 -18.17 7.33 2.80
N ALA A 320 -17.17 6.49 2.58
CA ALA A 320 -15.75 6.87 2.48
C ALA A 320 -15.35 7.33 1.06
N LEU A 321 -16.25 7.22 0.07
CA LEU A 321 -16.04 7.78 -1.25
C LEU A 321 -15.94 9.30 -1.18
N GLU A 322 -14.90 9.85 -1.80
CA GLU A 322 -14.58 11.26 -1.70
C GLU A 322 -15.65 12.13 -2.34
N LYS A 323 -16.10 13.13 -1.60
CA LYS A 323 -17.04 14.15 -2.04
C LYS A 323 -16.64 15.50 -1.46
N TRP A 324 -16.69 16.54 -2.28
CA TRP A 324 -16.27 17.88 -1.89
C TRP A 324 -17.44 18.86 -1.93
N PRO A 325 -17.61 19.72 -0.90
CA PRO A 325 -18.54 20.85 -0.99
C PRO A 325 -18.25 21.69 -2.23
N MET A 326 -19.26 22.07 -2.99
CA MET A 326 -19.12 22.92 -4.18
C MET A 326 -18.38 24.21 -3.84
N GLU A 327 -18.66 24.80 -2.68
CA GLU A 327 -17.98 25.99 -2.18
C GLU A 327 -16.45 25.84 -2.18
N TYR A 328 -15.92 24.67 -1.79
CA TYR A 328 -14.47 24.44 -1.81
C TYR A 328 -13.91 24.44 -3.23
N LEU A 329 -14.63 23.86 -4.18
CA LEU A 329 -14.23 23.87 -5.58
C LEU A 329 -14.29 25.28 -6.19
N GLU A 330 -15.30 26.07 -5.84
CA GLU A 330 -15.43 27.48 -6.24
C GLU A 330 -14.29 28.36 -5.66
N GLU A 331 -13.80 28.02 -4.47
CA GLU A 331 -12.67 28.72 -3.86
C GLU A 331 -11.29 28.29 -4.43
N VAL A 332 -11.13 27.05 -4.82
CA VAL A 332 -9.83 26.49 -5.22
C VAL A 332 -9.70 26.42 -6.74
N VAL A 333 -10.68 25.85 -7.42
CA VAL A 333 -10.65 25.50 -8.86
C VAL A 333 -11.90 25.96 -9.60
N PRO A 334 -12.22 27.28 -9.56
CA PRO A 334 -13.46 27.80 -10.14
C PRO A 334 -13.58 27.51 -11.65
N ASN A 335 -12.46 27.32 -12.35
CA ASN A 335 -12.45 27.00 -13.78
C ASN A 335 -13.07 25.62 -14.10
N LEU A 336 -13.06 24.69 -13.16
CA LEU A 336 -13.69 23.38 -13.33
C LEU A 336 -15.18 23.37 -13.00
N VAL A 337 -15.65 24.31 -12.20
CA VAL A 337 -17.02 24.32 -11.70
C VAL A 337 -18.07 24.35 -12.81
N PRO A 338 -17.98 25.22 -13.85
CA PRO A 338 -18.92 25.19 -14.97
C PRO A 338 -18.95 23.86 -15.70
N ILE A 339 -17.80 23.20 -15.86
CA ILE A 339 -17.69 21.89 -16.53
C ILE A 339 -18.33 20.81 -15.68
N ILE A 340 -18.05 20.77 -14.38
CA ILE A 340 -18.66 19.80 -13.46
C ILE A 340 -20.18 19.96 -13.45
N LYS A 341 -20.70 21.18 -13.43
CA LYS A 341 -22.15 21.46 -13.52
C LYS A 341 -22.76 20.98 -14.84
N GLU A 342 -22.07 21.22 -15.96
CA GLU A 342 -22.51 20.73 -17.27
C GLU A 342 -22.54 19.18 -17.31
N LEU A 343 -21.51 18.52 -16.76
CA LEU A 343 -21.47 17.05 -16.69
C LEU A 343 -22.63 16.50 -15.84
N ASP A 344 -22.95 17.13 -14.72
CA ASP A 344 -24.08 16.76 -13.86
C ASP A 344 -25.44 17.00 -14.55
N GLU A 345 -25.59 18.12 -15.25
CA GLU A 345 -26.82 18.40 -16.04
C GLU A 345 -27.06 17.36 -17.14
N ARG A 346 -26.00 16.88 -17.80
CA ARG A 346 -26.09 15.82 -18.80
C ARG A 346 -26.57 14.51 -18.18
N VAL A 347 -26.07 14.17 -16.99
CA VAL A 347 -26.55 13.00 -16.24
C VAL A 347 -28.04 13.15 -15.90
N ARG A 348 -28.45 14.28 -15.35
CA ARG A 348 -29.85 14.53 -14.96
C ARG A 348 -30.84 14.47 -16.12
N LYS A 349 -30.40 14.78 -17.33
CA LYS A 349 -31.24 14.67 -18.53
C LYS A 349 -31.53 13.22 -18.95
N THR A 350 -30.62 12.30 -18.63
CA THR A 350 -30.67 10.91 -19.09
C THR A 350 -30.98 9.91 -17.98
N VAL A 351 -30.64 10.23 -16.74
CA VAL A 351 -30.77 9.36 -15.56
C VAL A 351 -31.76 9.99 -14.58
N LYS A 352 -32.68 9.20 -14.05
CA LYS A 352 -33.69 9.65 -13.09
C LYS A 352 -33.32 9.33 -11.64
N ASP A 353 -32.36 8.43 -11.42
CA ASP A 353 -31.94 8.04 -10.07
C ASP A 353 -31.00 9.10 -9.50
N GLU A 354 -31.54 9.90 -8.58
CA GLU A 354 -30.83 11.00 -7.94
C GLU A 354 -29.61 10.54 -7.12
N SER A 355 -29.59 9.28 -6.68
CA SER A 355 -28.45 8.71 -5.94
C SER A 355 -27.17 8.59 -6.78
N THR A 356 -27.30 8.69 -8.10
CA THR A 356 -26.20 8.64 -9.06
C THR A 356 -25.70 10.00 -9.52
N TYR A 357 -26.36 11.07 -9.11
CA TYR A 357 -25.96 12.41 -9.56
C TYR A 357 -24.56 12.79 -9.07
N ILE A 358 -23.84 13.54 -9.87
CA ILE A 358 -22.49 14.02 -9.52
C ILE A 358 -22.59 15.05 -8.40
N ILE A 359 -23.56 15.97 -8.48
CA ILE A 359 -23.83 16.97 -7.45
C ILE A 359 -25.05 16.53 -6.66
N ASP A 360 -24.91 16.32 -5.38
CA ASP A 360 -25.99 15.87 -4.50
C ASP A 360 -26.86 17.04 -3.99
N ALA A 361 -27.93 16.71 -3.25
CA ALA A 361 -28.86 17.69 -2.71
C ALA A 361 -28.25 18.64 -1.64
N GLN A 362 -27.07 18.29 -1.12
CA GLN A 362 -26.30 19.13 -0.18
C GLN A 362 -25.19 19.93 -0.90
N ASP A 363 -25.25 20.04 -2.21
CA ASP A 363 -24.28 20.75 -3.05
C ASP A 363 -22.85 20.23 -2.90
N ARG A 364 -22.72 18.89 -2.82
CA ARG A 364 -21.41 18.21 -2.77
C ARG A 364 -21.16 17.46 -4.07
N VAL A 365 -19.91 17.54 -4.56
CA VAL A 365 -19.48 16.85 -5.77
C VAL A 365 -18.91 15.48 -5.41
N HIS A 366 -19.54 14.43 -5.94
CA HIS A 366 -19.11 13.04 -5.77
C HIS A 366 -18.08 12.67 -6.84
N MET A 367 -16.84 12.48 -6.43
CA MET A 367 -15.72 12.25 -7.35
C MET A 367 -15.87 10.90 -8.10
N ALA A 368 -16.21 9.83 -7.39
CA ALA A 368 -16.43 8.52 -8.01
C ALA A 368 -17.59 8.54 -9.03
N HIS A 369 -18.62 9.32 -8.80
CA HIS A 369 -19.75 9.44 -9.74
C HIS A 369 -19.30 10.03 -11.08
N MET A 370 -18.40 11.02 -11.08
CA MET A 370 -17.80 11.51 -12.34
C MET A 370 -17.03 10.40 -13.06
N ASP A 371 -16.21 9.64 -12.33
CA ASP A 371 -15.39 8.58 -12.90
C ASP A 371 -16.25 7.48 -13.56
N ILE A 372 -17.36 7.13 -12.92
CA ILE A 372 -18.25 6.08 -13.41
C ILE A 372 -19.07 6.55 -14.64
N HIS A 373 -19.62 7.77 -14.58
CA HIS A 373 -20.41 8.30 -15.71
C HIS A 373 -19.55 8.57 -16.93
N TYR A 374 -18.34 9.08 -16.75
CA TYR A 374 -17.46 9.58 -17.82
C TYR A 374 -16.18 8.78 -18.00
N GLY A 375 -16.16 7.54 -17.53
CA GLY A 375 -15.14 6.55 -17.82
C GLY A 375 -15.71 5.35 -18.54
N PHE A 376 -14.86 4.58 -19.24
CA PHE A 376 -15.32 3.41 -20.01
C PHE A 376 -15.19 2.09 -19.25
N SER A 377 -14.49 2.08 -18.12
CA SER A 377 -14.29 0.89 -17.28
C SER A 377 -14.24 1.26 -15.80
N VAL A 378 -14.87 0.44 -14.98
CA VAL A 378 -14.88 0.51 -13.51
C VAL A 378 -14.48 -0.86 -12.99
N ASN A 379 -13.33 -0.97 -12.33
CA ASN A 379 -12.97 -2.25 -11.76
C ASN A 379 -12.85 -2.23 -10.24
N GLY A 380 -13.26 -3.33 -9.63
CA GLY A 380 -12.88 -3.70 -8.28
C GLY A 380 -11.52 -4.40 -8.27
N VAL A 381 -11.00 -4.68 -7.08
CA VAL A 381 -9.61 -5.14 -6.87
C VAL A 381 -9.49 -6.52 -6.22
N ALA A 382 -10.60 -7.20 -6.02
CA ALA A 382 -10.73 -8.61 -5.65
C ALA A 382 -12.11 -9.11 -6.08
N ALA A 383 -12.27 -10.41 -6.24
CA ALA A 383 -13.54 -10.99 -6.69
C ALA A 383 -14.70 -10.61 -5.76
N LEU A 384 -14.54 -10.81 -4.45
CA LEU A 384 -15.56 -10.44 -3.46
C LEU A 384 -15.85 -8.93 -3.47
N HIS A 385 -14.83 -8.09 -3.53
CA HIS A 385 -14.98 -6.64 -3.60
C HIS A 385 -15.85 -6.23 -4.80
N THR A 386 -15.55 -6.77 -5.98
CA THR A 386 -16.29 -6.47 -7.20
C THR A 386 -17.76 -6.89 -7.08
N GLU A 387 -18.05 -8.05 -6.49
CA GLU A 387 -19.44 -8.48 -6.26
C GLU A 387 -20.17 -7.57 -5.24
N ILE A 388 -19.49 -7.11 -4.19
CA ILE A 388 -20.07 -6.14 -3.25
C ILE A 388 -20.37 -4.81 -3.95
N LEU A 389 -19.48 -4.33 -4.82
CA LEU A 389 -19.73 -3.12 -5.61
C LEU A 389 -20.98 -3.27 -6.49
N LYS A 390 -21.09 -4.40 -7.20
CA LYS A 390 -22.22 -4.67 -8.13
C LYS A 390 -23.57 -4.86 -7.44
N ASN A 391 -23.56 -5.52 -6.28
CA ASN A 391 -24.79 -5.99 -5.63
C ASN A 391 -25.24 -5.12 -4.46
N SER A 392 -24.36 -4.27 -3.93
CA SER A 392 -24.61 -3.42 -2.77
C SER A 392 -24.15 -1.98 -3.01
N GLU A 393 -22.87 -1.68 -2.81
CA GLU A 393 -22.34 -0.32 -2.67
C GLU A 393 -22.51 0.57 -3.91
N LEU A 394 -22.35 0.04 -5.10
CA LEU A 394 -22.52 0.74 -6.39
C LEU A 394 -23.57 0.07 -7.29
N LYS A 395 -24.52 -0.63 -6.68
CA LYS A 395 -25.59 -1.32 -7.40
C LYS A 395 -26.35 -0.40 -8.35
N ASN A 396 -26.66 0.80 -7.92
CA ASN A 396 -27.33 1.83 -8.72
C ASN A 396 -26.55 2.17 -10.01
N PHE A 397 -25.23 2.21 -9.96
CA PHE A 397 -24.38 2.42 -11.14
C PHE A 397 -24.22 1.14 -11.97
N TYR A 398 -24.14 -0.02 -11.34
CA TYR A 398 -24.10 -1.28 -12.05
C TYR A 398 -25.40 -1.52 -12.86
N ASP A 399 -26.54 -1.14 -12.33
CA ASP A 399 -27.82 -1.20 -13.03
C ASP A 399 -27.86 -0.27 -14.28
N LEU A 400 -27.09 0.84 -14.25
CA LEU A 400 -26.97 1.77 -15.39
C LEU A 400 -25.93 1.31 -16.43
N TYR A 401 -24.81 0.79 -15.97
CA TYR A 401 -23.63 0.51 -16.81
C TYR A 401 -23.02 -0.87 -16.51
N PRO A 402 -23.79 -1.97 -16.61
CA PRO A 402 -23.30 -3.30 -16.24
C PRO A 402 -22.04 -3.72 -17.03
N GLU A 403 -21.91 -3.26 -18.26
CA GLU A 403 -20.78 -3.58 -19.15
C GLU A 403 -19.46 -2.92 -18.74
N ARG A 404 -19.50 -1.86 -17.91
CA ARG A 404 -18.28 -1.18 -17.45
C ARG A 404 -17.63 -1.87 -16.26
N PHE A 405 -18.41 -2.62 -15.47
CA PHE A 405 -17.94 -3.23 -14.22
C PHE A 405 -17.20 -4.53 -14.48
N ASN A 406 -16.00 -4.63 -13.95
CA ASN A 406 -15.16 -5.82 -14.05
C ASN A 406 -14.25 -5.97 -12.81
N ASN A 407 -13.64 -7.16 -12.68
CA ASN A 407 -12.71 -7.45 -11.60
C ASN A 407 -11.27 -7.53 -12.11
N LYS A 408 -10.35 -6.88 -11.40
CA LYS A 408 -8.90 -7.04 -11.54
C LYS A 408 -8.30 -7.29 -10.17
N THR A 409 -8.22 -8.56 -9.78
CA THR A 409 -7.62 -8.92 -8.49
C THR A 409 -6.21 -8.39 -8.41
N ASN A 410 -5.92 -7.65 -7.33
CA ASN A 410 -4.61 -7.09 -7.07
C ASN A 410 -3.51 -8.15 -7.11
N GLY A 411 -2.29 -7.69 -7.29
CA GLY A 411 -1.10 -8.52 -7.27
C GLY A 411 0.12 -7.78 -6.73
N ILE A 412 1.19 -8.49 -6.55
CA ILE A 412 2.47 -8.01 -6.02
C ILE A 412 3.60 -8.37 -6.96
N THR A 413 4.65 -7.54 -7.04
CA THR A 413 5.85 -7.89 -7.79
C THR A 413 6.72 -8.89 -7.04
N PHE A 414 7.03 -10.02 -7.69
CA PHE A 414 7.90 -11.05 -7.13
C PHE A 414 9.37 -10.61 -7.09
N ARG A 415 9.76 -9.62 -7.93
CA ARG A 415 11.12 -9.05 -7.87
C ARG A 415 11.42 -8.50 -6.49
N ARG A 416 10.52 -7.73 -5.90
CA ARG A 416 10.69 -7.22 -4.53
C ARG A 416 10.30 -8.23 -3.45
N TRP A 417 9.14 -8.87 -3.60
CA TRP A 417 8.52 -9.63 -2.49
C TRP A 417 8.92 -11.10 -2.43
N LEU A 418 9.77 -11.55 -3.34
CA LEU A 418 10.45 -12.85 -3.30
C LEU A 418 11.96 -12.71 -3.58
N MET A 419 12.33 -12.22 -4.75
CA MET A 419 13.72 -12.22 -5.20
C MET A 419 14.61 -11.31 -4.35
N HIS A 420 14.13 -10.12 -3.97
CA HIS A 420 14.86 -9.18 -3.14
C HIS A 420 14.77 -9.51 -1.64
N CYS A 421 13.57 -9.67 -1.10
CA CYS A 421 13.40 -9.84 0.36
C CYS A 421 13.75 -11.26 0.84
N ASN A 422 13.74 -12.27 -0.03
CA ASN A 422 14.00 -13.66 0.32
C ASN A 422 14.84 -14.40 -0.73
N PRO A 423 16.10 -13.97 -0.95
CA PRO A 423 16.97 -14.57 -1.97
C PRO A 423 17.30 -16.03 -1.69
N MET A 424 17.30 -16.46 -0.42
CA MET A 424 17.51 -17.87 -0.07
C MET A 424 16.34 -18.74 -0.55
N LEU A 425 15.12 -18.32 -0.30
CA LEU A 425 13.92 -19.02 -0.79
C LEU A 425 13.90 -19.02 -2.33
N THR A 426 14.24 -17.90 -2.96
CA THR A 426 14.31 -17.79 -4.41
C THR A 426 15.26 -18.81 -5.03
N ARG A 427 16.50 -18.89 -4.52
CA ARG A 427 17.50 -19.86 -4.98
C ARG A 427 17.09 -21.31 -4.71
N TYR A 428 16.44 -21.55 -3.58
CA TYR A 428 15.94 -22.89 -3.25
C TYR A 428 14.82 -23.33 -4.20
N ILE A 429 13.84 -22.46 -4.45
CA ILE A 429 12.80 -22.72 -5.46
C ILE A 429 13.41 -22.99 -6.82
N GLU A 430 14.40 -22.19 -7.24
CA GLU A 430 15.11 -22.37 -8.51
C GLU A 430 15.80 -23.73 -8.59
N SER A 431 16.39 -24.22 -7.50
CA SER A 431 17.00 -25.54 -7.43
C SER A 431 15.99 -26.69 -7.60
N LEU A 432 14.74 -26.49 -7.23
CA LEU A 432 13.68 -27.50 -7.29
C LEU A 432 12.96 -27.53 -8.65
N ILE A 433 12.64 -26.36 -9.21
CA ILE A 433 11.75 -26.23 -10.38
C ILE A 433 12.35 -25.42 -11.55
N GLY A 434 13.61 -24.97 -11.44
CA GLY A 434 14.22 -24.08 -12.43
C GLY A 434 13.80 -22.62 -12.24
N ASN A 435 14.28 -21.75 -13.12
CA ASN A 435 14.14 -20.29 -13.01
C ASN A 435 12.92 -19.71 -13.73
N GLY A 436 12.10 -20.53 -14.38
CA GLY A 436 10.95 -20.08 -15.20
C GLY A 436 9.93 -19.27 -14.40
N PHE A 437 9.74 -19.57 -13.11
CA PHE A 437 8.80 -18.85 -12.24
C PHE A 437 9.13 -17.35 -12.09
N LYS A 438 10.36 -16.93 -12.36
CA LYS A 438 10.76 -15.51 -12.33
C LYS A 438 10.08 -14.69 -13.45
N LYS A 439 9.70 -15.33 -14.54
CA LYS A 439 9.00 -14.75 -15.69
C LYS A 439 7.53 -15.18 -15.77
N ASP A 440 7.23 -16.40 -15.36
CA ASP A 440 5.86 -16.95 -15.27
C ASP A 440 5.63 -17.51 -13.86
N ALA A 441 5.03 -16.69 -13.01
CA ALA A 441 4.79 -17.04 -11.61
C ALA A 441 3.88 -18.27 -11.44
N THR A 442 3.10 -18.66 -12.45
CA THR A 442 2.26 -19.87 -12.40
C THR A 442 3.08 -21.14 -12.27
N GLU A 443 4.35 -21.11 -12.69
CA GLU A 443 5.28 -22.22 -12.54
C GLU A 443 5.57 -22.60 -11.08
N LEU A 444 5.30 -21.73 -10.10
CA LEU A 444 5.40 -22.08 -8.68
C LEU A 444 4.54 -23.29 -8.31
N GLU A 445 3.45 -23.58 -9.04
CA GLU A 445 2.64 -24.78 -8.79
C GLU A 445 3.41 -26.08 -8.94
N LYS A 446 4.52 -26.12 -9.68
CA LYS A 446 5.41 -27.25 -9.77
C LYS A 446 5.95 -27.69 -8.40
N LEU A 447 6.01 -26.78 -7.43
CA LEU A 447 6.40 -27.09 -6.04
C LEU A 447 5.46 -28.08 -5.36
N LEU A 448 4.20 -28.20 -5.81
CA LEU A 448 3.25 -29.17 -5.25
C LEU A 448 3.74 -30.64 -5.35
N ALA A 449 4.61 -30.94 -6.31
CA ALA A 449 5.24 -32.25 -6.43
C ALA A 449 6.07 -32.61 -5.18
N PHE A 450 6.56 -31.63 -4.44
CA PHE A 450 7.43 -31.78 -3.27
C PHE A 450 6.69 -31.69 -1.92
N LYS A 451 5.35 -31.55 -1.90
CA LYS A 451 4.57 -31.27 -0.69
C LYS A 451 4.66 -32.36 0.41
N ASN A 452 5.12 -33.56 0.07
CA ASN A 452 5.35 -34.66 0.98
C ASN A 452 6.84 -35.05 1.10
N ASP A 453 7.75 -34.30 0.46
CA ASP A 453 9.17 -34.52 0.54
C ASP A 453 9.74 -33.90 1.82
N GLU A 454 10.12 -34.77 2.75
CA GLU A 454 10.60 -34.35 4.08
C GLU A 454 11.87 -33.49 4.02
N ALA A 455 12.77 -33.75 3.09
CA ALA A 455 13.98 -32.95 2.93
C ALA A 455 13.63 -31.53 2.46
N VAL A 456 12.68 -31.41 1.56
CA VAL A 456 12.20 -30.09 1.07
C VAL A 456 11.50 -29.32 2.20
N LEU A 457 10.62 -29.98 2.96
CA LEU A 457 9.91 -29.36 4.08
C LEU A 457 10.86 -28.88 5.19
N ASN A 458 11.87 -29.70 5.54
CA ASN A 458 12.89 -29.31 6.50
C ASN A 458 13.74 -28.13 6.00
N LYS A 459 14.06 -28.08 4.71
CA LYS A 459 14.81 -26.97 4.13
C LYS A 459 14.03 -25.64 4.15
N LEU A 460 12.72 -25.70 3.96
CA LEU A 460 11.87 -24.53 4.12
C LEU A 460 11.90 -23.99 5.56
N GLU A 461 11.91 -24.89 6.54
CA GLU A 461 12.03 -24.50 7.95
C GLU A 461 13.37 -23.85 8.27
N GLU A 462 14.48 -24.40 7.74
CA GLU A 462 15.81 -23.77 7.86
C GLU A 462 15.84 -22.37 7.26
N ILE A 463 15.30 -22.17 6.06
CA ILE A 463 15.22 -20.87 5.42
C ILE A 463 14.39 -19.90 6.26
N LYS A 464 13.27 -20.34 6.82
CA LYS A 464 12.45 -19.53 7.72
C LYS A 464 13.23 -19.14 8.97
N MET A 465 13.99 -20.05 9.56
CA MET A 465 14.83 -19.76 10.72
C MET A 465 15.90 -18.70 10.42
N GLU A 466 16.57 -18.79 9.28
CA GLU A 466 17.53 -17.76 8.87
C GLU A 466 16.87 -16.37 8.74
N LYS A 467 15.66 -16.31 8.17
CA LYS A 467 14.92 -15.05 8.08
C LYS A 467 14.49 -14.50 9.45
N LYS A 468 14.16 -15.36 10.41
CA LYS A 468 13.92 -14.97 11.78
C LYS A 468 15.16 -14.39 12.45
N LEU A 469 16.34 -14.99 12.22
CA LEU A 469 17.60 -14.49 12.73
C LEU A 469 17.97 -13.12 12.12
N GLU A 470 17.85 -12.95 10.81
CA GLU A 470 18.05 -11.65 10.15
C GLU A 470 17.13 -10.58 10.71
N PHE A 471 15.86 -10.91 10.94
CA PHE A 471 14.88 -9.97 11.49
C PHE A 471 15.17 -9.63 12.96
N LYS A 472 15.58 -10.62 13.75
CA LYS A 472 16.05 -10.41 15.14
C LYS A 472 17.19 -9.41 15.21
N GLU A 473 18.25 -9.63 14.43
CA GLU A 473 19.41 -8.73 14.39
C GLU A 473 19.01 -7.32 13.93
N TYR A 474 18.12 -7.23 12.95
CA TYR A 474 17.61 -5.96 12.46
C TYR A 474 16.85 -5.18 13.55
N MET A 475 15.98 -5.84 14.31
CA MET A 475 15.20 -5.21 15.36
C MET A 475 16.06 -4.81 16.56
N GLU A 476 17.04 -5.62 16.94
CA GLU A 476 18.01 -5.27 17.97
C GLU A 476 18.82 -4.03 17.58
N LYS A 477 19.32 -3.98 16.34
CA LYS A 477 20.12 -2.87 15.84
C LYS A 477 19.33 -1.57 15.69
N THR A 478 18.08 -1.64 15.24
CA THR A 478 17.29 -0.45 14.87
C THR A 478 16.38 0.08 15.97
N GLN A 479 15.88 -0.79 16.84
CA GLN A 479 14.94 -0.41 17.91
C GLN A 479 15.35 -0.91 19.30
N GLY A 480 16.42 -1.69 19.43
CA GLY A 480 16.82 -2.29 20.72
C GLY A 480 15.83 -3.34 21.23
N LEU A 481 15.00 -3.91 20.35
CA LEU A 481 14.01 -4.90 20.72
C LEU A 481 14.55 -6.31 20.43
N THR A 482 14.45 -7.19 21.45
CA THR A 482 14.90 -8.58 21.34
C THR A 482 13.75 -9.48 20.91
N ILE A 483 14.01 -10.32 19.90
CA ILE A 483 13.09 -11.35 19.40
C ILE A 483 13.67 -12.73 19.70
N ASP A 484 12.83 -13.65 20.15
CA ASP A 484 13.20 -15.07 20.23
C ASP A 484 12.94 -15.73 18.86
N GLU A 485 13.99 -16.12 18.18
CA GLU A 485 13.95 -16.78 16.87
C GLU A 485 13.22 -18.11 16.89
N ASN A 486 13.16 -18.76 18.05
CA ASN A 486 12.43 -20.03 18.22
C ASN A 486 10.92 -19.82 18.47
N SER A 487 10.50 -18.58 18.67
CA SER A 487 9.07 -18.28 18.88
C SER A 487 8.26 -18.38 17.58
N ILE A 488 6.96 -18.55 17.73
CA ILE A 488 6.01 -18.37 16.63
C ILE A 488 5.93 -16.88 16.34
N ILE A 489 6.31 -16.47 15.14
CA ILE A 489 6.28 -15.06 14.69
C ILE A 489 4.91 -14.79 14.04
N ASP A 490 4.08 -14.08 14.76
CA ASP A 490 2.70 -13.72 14.41
C ASP A 490 2.61 -12.24 14.10
N VAL A 491 2.25 -11.87 12.86
CA VAL A 491 2.49 -10.54 12.33
C VAL A 491 1.21 -9.89 11.81
N GLN A 492 0.94 -8.67 12.30
CA GLN A 492 -0.08 -7.77 11.76
C GLN A 492 0.57 -6.42 11.43
N VAL A 493 0.94 -6.23 10.18
CA VAL A 493 1.58 -5.01 9.68
C VAL A 493 0.76 -4.41 8.54
N LYS A 494 0.14 -3.27 8.83
CA LYS A 494 -0.73 -2.52 7.91
C LYS A 494 -1.09 -1.16 8.52
N ARG A 495 -1.59 -0.23 7.69
CA ARG A 495 -2.11 1.05 8.20
C ARG A 495 -3.11 0.80 9.34
N LEU A 496 -3.04 1.60 10.40
CA LEU A 496 -3.98 1.46 11.50
C LEU A 496 -5.33 2.05 11.12
N HIS A 497 -6.35 1.22 11.21
CA HIS A 497 -7.74 1.60 11.05
C HIS A 497 -8.62 0.60 11.82
N GLU A 498 -9.70 1.08 12.42
CA GLU A 498 -10.60 0.24 13.22
C GLU A 498 -11.18 -0.95 12.43
N TYR A 499 -11.43 -0.81 11.11
CA TYR A 499 -11.95 -1.93 10.30
C TYR A 499 -10.93 -3.06 10.10
N LYS A 500 -9.63 -2.76 10.20
CA LYS A 500 -8.54 -3.76 10.16
C LYS A 500 -8.38 -4.51 11.47
N ARG A 501 -9.02 -4.01 12.49
CA ARG A 501 -9.23 -4.62 13.82
C ARG A 501 -7.95 -4.97 14.58
N GLN A 502 -6.92 -4.10 14.49
CA GLN A 502 -5.75 -4.23 15.38
C GLN A 502 -6.16 -4.23 16.87
N GLN A 503 -7.24 -3.54 17.24
CA GLN A 503 -7.83 -3.58 18.57
C GLN A 503 -8.28 -5.00 18.97
N MET A 504 -8.79 -5.81 18.05
CA MET A 504 -9.15 -7.20 18.34
C MET A 504 -7.92 -8.06 18.63
N ASN A 505 -6.84 -7.85 17.90
CA ASN A 505 -5.57 -8.52 18.17
C ASN A 505 -4.93 -8.03 19.50
N ALA A 506 -5.12 -6.77 19.86
CA ALA A 506 -4.74 -6.26 21.18
C ALA A 506 -5.57 -6.90 22.31
N LEU A 507 -6.87 -7.10 22.12
CA LEU A 507 -7.70 -7.85 23.08
C LEU A 507 -7.23 -9.32 23.21
N TYR A 508 -6.81 -9.94 22.11
CA TYR A 508 -6.19 -11.26 22.17
C TYR A 508 -4.89 -11.24 23.01
N ALA A 509 -4.06 -10.20 22.85
CA ALA A 509 -2.84 -10.06 23.66
C ALA A 509 -3.17 -9.98 25.17
N ILE A 510 -4.23 -9.28 25.54
CA ILE A 510 -4.72 -9.24 26.92
C ILE A 510 -5.17 -10.62 27.38
N TYR A 511 -5.95 -11.33 26.54
CA TYR A 511 -6.37 -12.69 26.82
C TYR A 511 -5.18 -13.61 27.08
N LYS A 512 -4.17 -13.61 26.21
CA LYS A 512 -3.00 -14.49 26.33
C LYS A 512 -2.16 -14.14 27.56
N TYR A 513 -2.01 -12.86 27.87
CA TYR A 513 -1.36 -12.38 29.10
C TYR A 513 -2.05 -12.99 30.34
N LEU A 514 -3.35 -12.83 30.43
CA LEU A 514 -4.14 -13.35 31.56
C LEU A 514 -4.15 -14.89 31.61
N ASP A 515 -4.17 -15.56 30.47
CA ASP A 515 -4.15 -17.02 30.36
C ASP A 515 -2.82 -17.60 30.88
N ILE A 516 -1.70 -16.98 30.52
CA ILE A 516 -0.38 -17.37 31.06
C ILE A 516 -0.27 -17.08 32.56
N LYS A 517 -0.79 -15.95 33.05
CA LYS A 517 -0.87 -15.64 34.49
C LYS A 517 -1.71 -16.65 35.26
N ALA A 518 -2.71 -17.25 34.61
CA ALA A 518 -3.51 -18.35 35.17
C ALA A 518 -2.78 -19.70 35.14
N GLY A 519 -1.59 -19.81 34.56
CA GLY A 519 -0.75 -21.00 34.50
C GLY A 519 -0.76 -21.75 33.16
N ASN A 520 -1.52 -21.27 32.16
CA ASN A 520 -1.60 -21.91 30.84
C ASN A 520 -0.48 -21.41 29.92
N LYS A 521 0.68 -22.01 30.05
CA LYS A 521 1.89 -21.61 29.30
C LYS A 521 1.92 -22.31 27.95
N PRO A 522 2.16 -21.60 26.81
CA PRO A 522 2.31 -22.22 25.53
C PRO A 522 3.59 -23.06 25.45
N SER A 523 3.54 -24.17 24.70
CA SER A 523 4.71 -25.05 24.47
C SER A 523 5.82 -24.35 23.73
N THR A 524 5.47 -23.66 22.65
CA THR A 524 6.38 -22.81 21.89
C THR A 524 6.11 -21.35 22.23
N PRO A 525 7.13 -20.54 22.55
CA PRO A 525 6.94 -19.11 22.79
C PRO A 525 6.30 -18.40 21.58
N ILE A 526 5.59 -17.32 21.85
CA ILE A 526 4.86 -16.55 20.84
C ILE A 526 5.38 -15.10 20.84
N THR A 527 5.69 -14.58 19.66
CA THR A 527 6.00 -13.16 19.46
C THR A 527 4.98 -12.56 18.51
N MET A 528 4.08 -11.75 19.04
CA MET A 528 3.14 -10.95 18.25
C MET A 528 3.80 -9.64 17.82
N ILE A 529 3.77 -9.37 16.53
CA ILE A 529 4.39 -8.18 15.94
C ILE A 529 3.34 -7.32 15.27
N PHE A 530 3.30 -6.06 15.68
CA PHE A 530 2.50 -5.01 15.05
C PHE A 530 3.39 -4.03 14.31
N GLY A 531 2.88 -3.46 13.24
CA GLY A 531 3.48 -2.32 12.56
C GLY A 531 2.39 -1.52 11.89
N ALA A 532 2.21 -0.28 12.31
CA ALA A 532 1.10 0.54 11.83
C ALA A 532 1.35 2.03 12.04
N LYS A 533 0.92 2.84 11.08
CA LYS A 533 0.80 4.29 11.24
C LYS A 533 -0.67 4.67 11.27
N ALA A 534 -1.06 5.53 12.23
CA ALA A 534 -2.39 6.13 12.28
C ALA A 534 -2.38 7.49 11.58
N ALA A 535 -3.46 7.83 10.88
CA ALA A 535 -3.63 9.19 10.37
C ALA A 535 -3.57 10.19 11.53
N PRO A 536 -2.92 11.37 11.36
CA PRO A 536 -2.71 12.33 12.47
C PRO A 536 -3.99 12.75 13.20
N ALA A 537 -5.09 12.93 12.48
CA ALA A 537 -6.39 13.33 13.04
C ALA A 537 -7.24 12.17 13.59
N TYR A 538 -6.82 10.93 13.39
CA TYR A 538 -7.58 9.74 13.78
C TYR A 538 -7.28 9.32 15.23
N VAL A 539 -7.97 9.95 16.18
CA VAL A 539 -7.69 9.82 17.62
C VAL A 539 -7.80 8.38 18.11
N ILE A 540 -8.89 7.67 17.80
CA ILE A 540 -9.09 6.26 18.24
C ILE A 540 -8.00 5.34 17.67
N ALA A 541 -7.56 5.56 16.46
CA ALA A 541 -6.45 4.80 15.89
C ALA A 541 -5.14 5.02 16.68
N LYS A 542 -4.88 6.26 17.11
CA LYS A 542 -3.74 6.58 17.97
C LYS A 542 -3.88 5.95 19.37
N ASP A 543 -5.10 5.87 19.89
CA ASP A 543 -5.36 5.20 21.19
C ASP A 543 -5.11 3.69 21.08
N ILE A 544 -5.40 3.06 19.94
CA ILE A 544 -5.09 1.64 19.69
C ILE A 544 -3.57 1.43 19.67
N ILE A 545 -2.80 2.29 19.01
CA ILE A 545 -1.33 2.25 19.07
C ILE A 545 -0.84 2.40 20.50
N HIS A 546 -1.41 3.32 21.26
CA HIS A 546 -1.08 3.53 22.65
C HIS A 546 -1.30 2.27 23.49
N LEU A 547 -2.45 1.60 23.35
CA LEU A 547 -2.74 0.34 24.01
C LEU A 547 -1.69 -0.74 23.67
N ILE A 548 -1.35 -0.90 22.39
CA ILE A 548 -0.35 -1.90 21.96
C ILE A 548 1.01 -1.63 22.60
N LEU A 549 1.45 -0.36 22.63
CA LEU A 549 2.72 0.02 23.28
C LEU A 549 2.71 -0.19 24.80
N CYS A 550 1.57 0.07 25.46
CA CYS A 550 1.41 -0.24 26.87
C CYS A 550 1.47 -1.75 27.15
N LEU A 551 0.82 -2.56 26.30
CA LEU A 551 0.89 -4.03 26.39
C LEU A 551 2.32 -4.54 26.15
N GLN A 552 3.05 -3.96 25.21
CA GLN A 552 4.47 -4.28 25.00
C GLN A 552 5.27 -4.10 26.28
N GLU A 553 5.12 -2.97 26.95
CA GLU A 553 5.86 -2.69 28.20
C GLU A 553 5.40 -3.58 29.36
N LEU A 554 4.09 -3.77 29.54
CA LEU A 554 3.54 -4.62 30.59
C LEU A 554 4.10 -6.04 30.49
N ILE A 555 4.05 -6.64 29.31
CA ILE A 555 4.49 -8.02 29.06
C ILE A 555 6.02 -8.13 29.19
N GLU A 556 6.77 -7.17 28.68
CA GLU A 556 8.24 -7.18 28.76
C GLU A 556 8.75 -7.09 30.20
N LYS A 557 8.03 -6.42 31.08
CA LYS A 557 8.36 -6.29 32.50
C LYS A 557 7.87 -7.45 33.39
N ASP A 558 6.99 -8.31 32.86
CA ASP A 558 6.44 -9.43 33.65
C ASP A 558 7.27 -10.71 33.46
N PRO A 559 8.07 -11.12 34.48
CA PRO A 559 8.93 -12.30 34.37
C PRO A 559 8.18 -13.62 34.28
N GLU A 560 6.90 -13.67 34.63
CA GLU A 560 6.06 -14.87 34.48
C GLU A 560 5.52 -15.04 33.06
N VAL A 561 5.39 -13.96 32.28
CA VAL A 561 4.80 -13.96 30.94
C VAL A 561 5.86 -13.84 29.85
N ARG A 562 6.84 -12.95 30.03
CA ARG A 562 7.88 -12.63 29.05
C ARG A 562 8.57 -13.85 28.41
N PRO A 563 8.90 -14.94 29.12
CA PRO A 563 9.53 -16.10 28.51
C PRO A 563 8.67 -16.83 27.49
N TYR A 564 7.35 -16.65 27.55
CA TYR A 564 6.37 -17.40 26.77
C TYR A 564 5.64 -16.55 25.74
N PHE A 565 5.57 -15.24 25.96
CA PHE A 565 4.77 -14.35 25.14
C PHE A 565 5.36 -12.94 25.09
N ARG A 566 5.44 -12.37 23.91
CA ARG A 566 5.85 -10.98 23.70
C ARG A 566 4.95 -10.29 22.69
N VAL A 567 4.77 -8.99 22.90
CA VAL A 567 4.13 -8.06 21.97
C VAL A 567 5.13 -7.00 21.59
N LEU A 568 5.37 -6.82 20.30
CA LEU A 568 6.32 -5.84 19.78
C LEU A 568 5.65 -4.95 18.74
N MET A 569 5.91 -3.64 18.79
CA MET A 569 5.45 -2.66 17.81
C MET A 569 6.63 -2.12 17.00
N ILE A 570 6.63 -2.36 15.70
CA ILE A 570 7.63 -1.80 14.78
C ILE A 570 7.38 -0.30 14.64
N GLU A 571 8.38 0.52 14.99
CA GLU A 571 8.34 1.96 14.79
C GLU A 571 8.54 2.30 13.32
N ASN A 572 7.79 3.26 12.81
CA ASN A 572 7.91 3.78 11.45
C ASN A 572 7.90 2.68 10.37
N TYR A 573 6.91 1.79 10.42
CA TYR A 573 6.77 0.71 9.44
C TYR A 573 6.74 1.28 8.00
N ASN A 574 7.56 0.71 7.12
CA ASN A 574 7.74 1.11 5.74
C ASN A 574 8.11 -0.09 4.86
N VAL A 575 8.42 0.12 3.58
CA VAL A 575 8.75 -0.98 2.65
C VAL A 575 10.02 -1.73 3.08
N SER A 576 11.04 -1.04 3.55
CA SER A 576 12.29 -1.66 4.01
C SER A 576 12.06 -2.60 5.20
N LYS A 577 11.25 -2.16 6.16
CA LYS A 577 10.89 -2.99 7.34
C LYS A 577 9.97 -4.14 6.96
N ALA A 578 9.06 -3.91 6.01
CA ALA A 578 8.22 -4.97 5.44
C ALA A 578 9.07 -6.10 4.82
N ALA A 579 10.10 -5.75 4.07
CA ALA A 579 11.01 -6.71 3.45
C ALA A 579 11.79 -7.56 4.48
N LYS A 580 11.90 -7.12 5.72
CA LYS A 580 12.53 -7.87 6.82
C LYS A 580 11.53 -8.75 7.59
N VAL A 581 10.37 -8.19 7.94
CA VAL A 581 9.39 -8.91 8.79
C VAL A 581 8.59 -9.95 8.02
N ILE A 582 8.24 -9.71 6.77
CA ILE A 582 7.39 -10.62 5.99
C ILE A 582 8.03 -11.98 5.80
N PRO A 583 9.31 -12.11 5.38
CA PRO A 583 9.93 -13.43 5.26
C PRO A 583 10.09 -14.18 6.59
N ALA A 584 10.15 -13.46 7.71
CA ALA A 584 10.31 -14.04 9.05
C ALA A 584 8.99 -14.56 9.64
N ALA A 585 7.84 -14.17 9.13
CA ALA A 585 6.54 -14.48 9.70
C ALA A 585 6.14 -15.96 9.51
N ASN A 586 5.53 -16.53 10.56
CA ASN A 586 4.83 -17.80 10.50
C ASN A 586 3.33 -17.61 10.24
N ILE A 587 2.74 -16.56 10.81
CA ILE A 587 1.32 -16.26 10.74
C ILE A 587 1.11 -14.86 10.18
N SER A 588 0.19 -14.75 9.24
CA SER A 588 -0.25 -13.51 8.59
C SER A 588 -1.64 -13.16 9.10
N GLU A 589 -1.75 -12.09 9.88
CA GLU A 589 -3.00 -11.59 10.44
C GLU A 589 -3.76 -10.72 9.43
N GLN A 590 -4.89 -11.22 8.94
CA GLN A 590 -5.74 -10.59 7.94
C GLN A 590 -7.19 -10.55 8.43
N ILE A 591 -7.40 -9.88 9.57
CA ILE A 591 -8.58 -9.98 10.43
C ILE A 591 -9.56 -8.80 10.30
N SER A 592 -9.57 -8.11 9.17
CA SER A 592 -10.54 -7.05 8.88
C SER A 592 -11.98 -7.55 9.05
N LEU A 593 -12.91 -6.64 9.34
CA LEU A 593 -14.33 -6.99 9.33
C LEU A 593 -14.72 -7.41 7.91
N ALA A 594 -15.35 -8.56 7.78
CA ALA A 594 -15.81 -9.06 6.48
C ALA A 594 -16.63 -7.98 5.73
N SER A 595 -16.44 -7.86 4.45
CA SER A 595 -16.97 -6.81 3.57
C SER A 595 -16.32 -5.42 3.65
N LYS A 596 -15.20 -5.24 4.34
CA LYS A 596 -14.59 -3.91 4.53
C LYS A 596 -13.23 -3.72 3.85
N GLU A 597 -12.39 -4.76 3.78
CA GLU A 597 -11.15 -4.70 3.00
C GLU A 597 -11.44 -5.00 1.52
N ALA A 598 -11.09 -4.09 0.64
CA ALA A 598 -11.30 -4.28 -0.80
C ALA A 598 -10.52 -5.49 -1.34
N SER A 599 -9.26 -5.59 -1.02
CA SER A 599 -8.40 -6.70 -1.43
C SER A 599 -7.40 -7.08 -0.34
N GLY A 600 -6.57 -6.12 0.09
CA GLY A 600 -5.31 -6.37 0.74
C GLY A 600 -4.24 -6.79 -0.27
N THR A 601 -2.99 -6.54 0.05
CA THR A 601 -1.81 -7.04 -0.67
C THR A 601 -0.79 -7.65 0.28
N GLY A 602 -0.84 -7.30 1.56
CA GLY A 602 -0.04 -7.92 2.61
C GLY A 602 -0.26 -9.42 2.69
N ASN A 603 -1.52 -9.87 2.63
CA ASN A 603 -1.88 -11.29 2.59
C ASN A 603 -1.14 -12.05 1.48
N MET A 604 -1.00 -11.48 0.30
CA MET A 604 -0.29 -12.09 -0.84
C MET A 604 1.23 -12.20 -0.59
N LYS A 605 1.83 -11.18 0.01
CA LYS A 605 3.27 -11.14 0.33
C LYS A 605 3.65 -12.18 1.37
N PHE A 606 2.84 -12.30 2.42
CA PHE A 606 3.02 -13.32 3.45
C PHE A 606 2.84 -14.74 2.89
N MET A 607 1.78 -14.97 2.10
CA MET A 607 1.53 -16.24 1.41
C MET A 607 2.73 -16.67 0.57
N LEU A 608 3.27 -15.76 -0.23
CA LEU A 608 4.44 -16.00 -1.09
C LEU A 608 5.69 -16.38 -0.29
N ASN A 609 5.81 -15.92 0.94
CA ASN A 609 6.91 -16.21 1.85
C ASN A 609 6.64 -17.33 2.86
N GLY A 610 5.55 -18.08 2.67
CA GLY A 610 5.24 -19.29 3.43
C GLY A 610 4.60 -19.05 4.81
N ALA A 611 4.10 -17.84 5.09
CA ALA A 611 3.27 -17.62 6.27
C ALA A 611 1.83 -18.11 6.00
N LEU A 612 1.19 -18.64 7.04
CA LEU A 612 -0.21 -19.06 6.94
C LEU A 612 -1.13 -17.90 7.33
N THR A 613 -2.19 -17.71 6.56
CA THR A 613 -3.18 -16.67 6.82
C THR A 613 -4.14 -17.08 7.92
N LEU A 614 -4.26 -16.23 8.94
CA LEU A 614 -5.37 -16.18 9.87
C LEU A 614 -6.20 -14.95 9.52
N GLY A 615 -7.41 -15.16 9.04
CA GLY A 615 -8.20 -14.07 8.49
C GLY A 615 -9.70 -14.31 8.49
N THR A 616 -10.40 -13.34 7.93
CA THR A 616 -11.85 -13.36 7.72
C THR A 616 -12.18 -13.61 6.25
N GLU A 617 -13.43 -13.91 5.94
CA GLU A 617 -13.92 -13.93 4.55
C GLU A 617 -14.03 -12.51 4.01
N ASP A 618 -12.87 -11.92 3.68
CA ASP A 618 -12.78 -10.53 3.23
C ASP A 618 -11.68 -10.35 2.19
N GLY A 619 -11.91 -9.46 1.23
CA GLY A 619 -10.96 -9.13 0.18
C GLY A 619 -10.37 -10.36 -0.52
N ALA A 620 -9.08 -10.34 -0.76
CA ALA A 620 -8.36 -11.43 -1.42
C ALA A 620 -8.14 -12.68 -0.53
N ASN A 621 -8.48 -12.63 0.77
CA ASN A 621 -8.43 -13.82 1.63
C ASN A 621 -9.32 -14.94 1.07
N VAL A 622 -10.46 -14.58 0.47
CA VAL A 622 -11.37 -15.54 -0.17
C VAL A 622 -10.69 -16.24 -1.34
N GLU A 623 -9.98 -15.51 -2.18
CA GLU A 623 -9.24 -16.07 -3.32
C GLU A 623 -8.04 -16.91 -2.85
N ILE A 624 -7.38 -16.54 -1.75
CA ILE A 624 -6.33 -17.36 -1.13
C ILE A 624 -6.93 -18.69 -0.69
N ARG A 625 -8.05 -18.66 0.05
CA ARG A 625 -8.75 -19.90 0.50
C ARG A 625 -9.08 -20.80 -0.67
N ASP A 626 -9.66 -20.26 -1.73
CA ASP A 626 -10.09 -21.03 -2.89
C ASP A 626 -8.90 -21.66 -3.64
N LEU A 627 -7.73 -21.02 -3.61
CA LEU A 627 -6.51 -21.54 -4.21
C LEU A 627 -5.83 -22.62 -3.39
N VAL A 628 -5.73 -22.43 -2.06
CA VAL A 628 -4.95 -23.34 -1.19
C VAL A 628 -5.78 -24.45 -0.59
N GLY A 629 -7.12 -24.30 -0.51
CA GLY A 629 -8.01 -25.18 0.21
C GLY A 629 -8.18 -24.79 1.69
N GLU A 630 -9.34 -25.10 2.26
CA GLU A 630 -9.71 -24.70 3.64
C GLU A 630 -8.76 -25.23 4.72
N GLU A 631 -8.11 -26.37 4.46
CA GLU A 631 -7.14 -26.97 5.37
C GLU A 631 -5.79 -26.21 5.44
N ASN A 632 -5.52 -25.32 4.52
CA ASN A 632 -4.24 -24.59 4.41
C ASN A 632 -4.35 -23.09 4.73
N ILE A 633 -5.47 -22.69 5.33
CA ILE A 633 -5.76 -21.33 5.79
C ILE A 633 -6.64 -21.40 7.02
N TYR A 634 -6.67 -20.37 7.84
CA TYR A 634 -7.54 -20.27 9.01
C TYR A 634 -8.51 -19.12 8.85
N ILE A 635 -9.80 -19.42 8.76
CA ILE A 635 -10.88 -18.45 8.58
C ILE A 635 -11.79 -18.45 9.80
N PHE A 636 -12.18 -17.27 10.25
CA PHE A 636 -13.10 -17.05 11.35
C PHE A 636 -14.01 -15.84 11.07
N GLY A 637 -15.00 -15.66 11.93
CA GLY A 637 -15.84 -14.46 11.96
C GLY A 637 -17.07 -14.54 11.07
N ARG A 638 -17.85 -13.47 11.10
CA ARG A 638 -19.09 -13.35 10.33
C ARG A 638 -18.80 -13.31 8.85
N LYS A 639 -19.73 -13.86 8.06
CA LYS A 639 -19.65 -13.77 6.60
C LYS A 639 -19.97 -12.35 6.11
N PRO A 640 -19.52 -11.96 4.91
CA PRO A 640 -19.79 -10.63 4.37
C PRO A 640 -21.27 -10.25 4.38
N GLN A 641 -22.15 -11.15 3.97
CA GLN A 641 -23.57 -10.88 3.93
C GLN A 641 -24.16 -10.66 5.33
N ASP A 642 -23.75 -11.45 6.32
CA ASP A 642 -24.22 -11.29 7.71
C ASP A 642 -23.85 -9.88 8.25
N VAL A 643 -22.66 -9.39 7.91
CA VAL A 643 -22.21 -8.05 8.30
C VAL A 643 -23.05 -6.96 7.62
N ILE A 644 -23.28 -7.11 6.32
CA ILE A 644 -24.12 -6.16 5.54
C ILE A 644 -25.53 -6.11 6.14
N ASP A 645 -26.12 -7.27 6.40
CA ASP A 645 -27.47 -7.39 6.99
C ASP A 645 -27.55 -6.73 8.38
N LEU A 646 -26.50 -6.89 9.21
CA LEU A 646 -26.44 -6.26 10.54
C LEU A 646 -26.35 -4.73 10.45
N TYR A 647 -25.60 -4.19 9.48
CA TYR A 647 -25.56 -2.75 9.26
C TYR A 647 -26.91 -2.21 8.76
N GLU A 648 -27.54 -2.88 7.79
CA GLU A 648 -28.84 -2.49 7.25
C GLU A 648 -29.95 -2.54 8.32
N ALA A 649 -29.93 -3.56 9.15
CA ALA A 649 -30.89 -3.72 10.26
C ALA A 649 -30.64 -2.74 11.42
N GLY A 650 -29.39 -2.24 11.57
CA GLY A 650 -29.02 -1.38 12.70
C GLY A 650 -29.16 -2.05 14.07
N THR A 651 -29.02 -3.38 14.13
CA THR A 651 -29.32 -4.19 15.33
C THR A 651 -28.09 -4.58 16.14
N TYR A 652 -26.87 -4.29 15.66
CA TYR A 652 -25.64 -4.59 16.38
C TYR A 652 -25.52 -3.72 17.63
N SER A 653 -25.24 -4.35 18.78
CA SER A 653 -24.98 -3.66 20.06
C SER A 653 -23.75 -4.27 20.73
N SER A 654 -22.63 -3.55 20.71
CA SER A 654 -21.43 -3.95 21.43
C SER A 654 -21.63 -3.95 22.94
N LYS A 655 -22.49 -3.05 23.43
CA LYS A 655 -22.84 -2.96 24.85
C LYS A 655 -23.49 -4.24 25.36
N GLU A 656 -24.41 -4.81 24.61
CA GLU A 656 -25.06 -6.08 24.99
C GLU A 656 -24.05 -7.21 25.10
N ILE A 657 -23.15 -7.33 24.10
CA ILE A 657 -22.08 -8.35 24.12
C ILE A 657 -21.18 -8.15 25.34
N TYR A 658 -20.78 -6.90 25.62
CA TYR A 658 -19.95 -6.56 26.77
C TYR A 658 -20.65 -6.93 28.10
N GLU A 659 -21.94 -6.64 28.25
CA GLU A 659 -22.71 -6.93 29.46
C GLU A 659 -22.99 -8.43 29.67
N GLU A 660 -23.21 -9.17 28.59
CA GLU A 660 -23.63 -10.58 28.64
C GLU A 660 -22.49 -11.58 28.65
N ASP A 661 -21.33 -11.22 28.05
CA ASP A 661 -20.19 -12.13 27.91
C ASP A 661 -19.09 -11.80 28.93
N ALA A 662 -18.93 -12.66 29.93
CA ALA A 662 -17.96 -12.48 31.02
C ALA A 662 -16.51 -12.40 30.55
N LEU A 663 -16.14 -13.12 29.47
CA LEU A 663 -14.78 -13.04 28.90
C LEU A 663 -14.56 -11.69 28.22
N ILE A 664 -15.46 -11.28 27.36
CA ILE A 664 -15.38 -9.99 26.67
C ILE A 664 -15.35 -8.85 27.68
N HIS A 665 -16.22 -8.87 28.67
CA HIS A 665 -16.27 -7.91 29.77
C HIS A 665 -14.86 -7.78 30.43
N LYS A 666 -14.28 -8.91 30.82
CA LYS A 666 -12.96 -8.96 31.46
C LYS A 666 -11.86 -8.38 30.57
N LEU A 667 -11.85 -8.73 29.28
CA LEU A 667 -10.83 -8.26 28.35
C LEU A 667 -10.93 -6.75 28.09
N VAL A 668 -12.14 -6.23 27.90
CA VAL A 668 -12.39 -4.80 27.66
C VAL A 668 -12.06 -3.98 28.90
N ASP A 669 -12.47 -4.43 30.09
CA ASP A 669 -12.18 -3.74 31.34
C ASP A 669 -10.71 -3.74 31.72
N PHE A 670 -9.93 -4.71 31.26
CA PHE A 670 -8.48 -4.72 31.46
C PHE A 670 -7.78 -3.50 30.84
N ILE A 671 -8.36 -2.92 29.77
CA ILE A 671 -7.82 -1.69 29.14
C ILE A 671 -7.72 -0.53 30.13
N THR A 672 -8.67 -0.44 31.07
CA THR A 672 -8.70 0.57 32.13
C THR A 672 -8.37 -0.03 33.52
N GLY A 673 -7.77 -1.21 33.55
CA GLY A 673 -7.28 -1.86 34.77
C GLY A 673 -6.03 -1.20 35.33
N GLU A 674 -5.73 -1.47 36.61
CA GLU A 674 -4.60 -0.88 37.33
C GLU A 674 -3.27 -1.12 36.62
N GLU A 675 -3.07 -2.27 36.01
CA GLU A 675 -1.83 -2.65 35.31
C GLU A 675 -1.52 -1.71 34.13
N LEU A 676 -2.51 -1.44 33.28
CA LEU A 676 -2.33 -0.58 32.12
C LEU A 676 -2.39 0.91 32.47
N LEU A 677 -3.21 1.31 33.44
CA LEU A 677 -3.25 2.71 33.93
C LEU A 677 -1.94 3.12 34.62
N ALA A 678 -1.19 2.18 35.17
CA ALA A 678 0.12 2.45 35.75
C ALA A 678 1.20 2.77 34.69
N ILE A 679 0.96 2.40 33.41
CA ILE A 679 1.89 2.57 32.29
C ILE A 679 1.41 3.65 31.34
N GLY A 680 0.13 3.63 31.01
CA GLY A 680 -0.46 4.41 29.95
C GLY A 680 -1.15 5.69 30.40
N ASP A 681 -1.59 6.44 29.39
CA ASP A 681 -2.39 7.66 29.53
C ASP A 681 -3.87 7.30 29.78
N GLU A 682 -4.39 7.68 30.94
CA GLU A 682 -5.75 7.36 31.37
C GLU A 682 -6.81 7.85 30.37
N GLU A 683 -6.64 9.05 29.81
CA GLU A 683 -7.61 9.62 28.85
C GLU A 683 -7.69 8.75 27.58
N SER A 684 -6.55 8.39 27.02
CA SER A 684 -6.45 7.56 25.80
C SER A 684 -7.04 6.16 26.02
N LEU A 685 -6.70 5.51 27.12
CA LEU A 685 -7.21 4.18 27.45
C LEU A 685 -8.73 4.19 27.74
N THR A 686 -9.20 5.18 28.49
CA THR A 686 -10.63 5.35 28.80
C THR A 686 -11.44 5.64 27.54
N ARG A 687 -10.92 6.46 26.64
CA ARG A 687 -11.61 6.76 25.37
C ARG A 687 -11.76 5.51 24.51
N LEU A 688 -10.72 4.69 24.36
CA LEU A 688 -10.79 3.43 23.64
C LEU A 688 -11.75 2.43 24.31
N HIS A 689 -11.71 2.31 25.63
CA HIS A 689 -12.66 1.48 26.39
C HIS A 689 -14.11 1.86 26.13
N ARG A 690 -14.43 3.16 26.18
CA ARG A 690 -15.78 3.67 25.89
C ARG A 690 -16.20 3.44 24.45
N GLU A 691 -15.27 3.59 23.50
CA GLU A 691 -15.54 3.36 22.08
C GLU A 691 -15.91 1.90 21.81
N LEU A 692 -15.19 0.95 22.40
CA LEU A 692 -15.48 -0.48 22.26
C LEU A 692 -16.86 -0.85 22.84
N ILE A 693 -17.23 -0.27 23.98
CA ILE A 693 -18.53 -0.56 24.61
C ILE A 693 -19.68 0.17 23.90
N GLY A 694 -19.49 1.44 23.54
CA GLY A 694 -20.56 2.32 23.09
C GLY A 694 -20.86 2.28 21.60
N LYS A 695 -19.84 2.02 20.78
CA LYS A 695 -19.97 2.06 19.31
C LYS A 695 -19.48 0.77 18.66
N ASP A 696 -18.20 0.45 18.83
CA ASP A 696 -17.56 -0.68 18.17
C ASP A 696 -18.04 -0.85 16.71
N TRP A 697 -17.92 0.21 15.93
CA TRP A 697 -18.51 0.33 14.59
C TRP A 697 -18.13 -0.82 13.66
N PHE A 698 -16.99 -1.45 13.89
CA PHE A 698 -16.50 -2.57 13.09
C PHE A 698 -16.65 -3.94 13.79
N MET A 699 -17.63 -4.06 14.68
CA MET A 699 -18.07 -5.32 15.26
C MET A 699 -16.94 -6.18 15.86
N THR A 700 -15.98 -5.53 16.49
CA THR A 700 -14.82 -6.20 17.10
C THR A 700 -15.27 -7.22 18.14
N LEU A 701 -16.14 -6.82 19.07
CA LEU A 701 -16.57 -7.69 20.16
C LEU A 701 -17.38 -8.90 19.69
N LEU A 702 -18.07 -8.78 18.56
CA LEU A 702 -18.86 -9.87 17.98
C LEU A 702 -18.00 -11.06 17.56
N ASP A 703 -16.82 -10.80 16.98
CA ASP A 703 -15.95 -11.84 16.44
C ASP A 703 -14.81 -12.24 17.38
N THR A 704 -14.61 -11.54 18.51
CA THR A 704 -13.44 -11.74 19.38
C THR A 704 -13.32 -13.16 19.94
N LYS A 705 -14.41 -13.80 20.36
CA LYS A 705 -14.35 -15.18 20.91
C LYS A 705 -13.97 -16.19 19.86
N GLU A 706 -14.54 -16.10 18.68
CA GLU A 706 -14.20 -17.00 17.58
C GLU A 706 -12.75 -16.78 17.12
N TYR A 707 -12.31 -15.53 17.09
CA TYR A 707 -10.91 -15.18 16.83
C TYR A 707 -9.96 -15.84 17.84
N ILE A 708 -10.23 -15.71 19.14
CA ILE A 708 -9.44 -16.36 20.19
C ILE A 708 -9.37 -17.86 19.96
N THR A 709 -10.51 -18.51 19.76
CA THR A 709 -10.58 -19.98 19.55
C THR A 709 -9.78 -20.40 18.32
N THR A 710 -9.93 -19.68 17.21
CA THR A 710 -9.22 -19.99 15.97
C THR A 710 -7.71 -19.74 16.12
N LYS A 711 -7.31 -18.66 16.77
CA LYS A 711 -5.90 -18.33 16.97
C LYS A 711 -5.20 -19.33 17.90
N GLU A 712 -5.86 -19.80 18.95
CA GLU A 712 -5.35 -20.89 19.80
C GLU A 712 -5.14 -22.19 19.00
N LYS A 713 -6.07 -22.50 18.08
CA LYS A 713 -5.92 -23.63 17.16
C LYS A 713 -4.70 -23.45 16.24
N VAL A 714 -4.45 -22.26 15.71
CA VAL A 714 -3.28 -21.99 14.86
C VAL A 714 -1.99 -22.30 15.61
N TYR A 715 -1.88 -21.85 16.86
CA TYR A 715 -0.70 -22.12 17.69
C TYR A 715 -0.55 -23.60 18.03
N ALA A 716 -1.65 -24.30 18.29
CA ALA A 716 -1.62 -25.75 18.52
C ALA A 716 -1.19 -26.51 17.25
N ASP A 717 -1.71 -26.16 16.09
CA ASP A 717 -1.35 -26.78 14.81
C ASP A 717 0.12 -26.54 14.43
N TYR A 718 0.72 -25.42 14.90
CA TYR A 718 2.14 -25.14 14.69
C TYR A 718 3.08 -26.18 15.28
N GLU A 719 2.68 -26.88 16.34
CA GLU A 719 3.50 -27.91 16.99
C GLU A 719 3.75 -29.12 16.08
N ASP A 720 2.85 -29.44 15.15
CA ASP A 720 3.11 -30.40 14.06
C ASP A 720 3.86 -29.72 12.92
N ARG A 721 5.18 -29.61 13.08
CA ARG A 721 6.08 -28.90 12.16
C ARG A 721 6.02 -29.42 10.73
N LYS A 722 5.87 -30.73 10.56
CA LYS A 722 5.78 -31.36 9.24
C LYS A 722 4.53 -30.94 8.49
N THR A 723 3.38 -31.02 9.15
CA THR A 723 2.10 -30.57 8.58
C THR A 723 2.11 -29.05 8.34
N TRP A 724 2.68 -28.29 9.28
CA TRP A 724 2.81 -26.83 9.11
C TRP A 724 3.63 -26.46 7.88
N ASN A 725 4.82 -27.07 7.70
CA ASN A 725 5.70 -26.79 6.57
C ASN A 725 5.07 -27.24 5.24
N LYS A 726 4.28 -28.32 5.25
CA LYS A 726 3.50 -28.73 4.07
C LYS A 726 2.46 -27.66 3.69
N LYS A 727 1.73 -27.12 4.65
CA LYS A 727 0.79 -26.02 4.42
C LYS A 727 1.51 -24.78 3.88
N ALA A 728 2.67 -24.44 4.44
CA ALA A 728 3.51 -23.34 3.96
C ALA A 728 3.94 -23.52 2.49
N LEU A 729 4.39 -24.72 2.12
CA LEU A 729 4.78 -25.03 0.73
C LEU A 729 3.58 -24.89 -0.23
N ILE A 730 2.40 -25.36 0.15
CA ILE A 730 1.18 -25.24 -0.66
C ILE A 730 0.82 -23.78 -0.87
N ASN A 731 0.92 -22.95 0.18
CA ASN A 731 0.70 -21.50 0.07
C ASN A 731 1.69 -20.85 -0.93
N ILE A 732 2.98 -21.13 -0.82
CA ILE A 732 4.00 -20.64 -1.76
C ILE A 732 3.67 -21.08 -3.19
N ALA A 733 3.37 -22.35 -3.38
CA ALA A 733 3.06 -22.95 -4.69
C ALA A 733 1.86 -22.29 -5.38
N LYS A 734 0.87 -21.89 -4.60
CA LYS A 734 -0.37 -21.25 -5.10
C LYS A 734 -0.29 -19.72 -5.19
N ALA A 735 0.78 -19.10 -4.69
CA ALA A 735 0.93 -17.66 -4.68
C ALA A 735 1.17 -17.04 -6.07
N GLY A 736 1.47 -17.84 -7.09
CA GLY A 736 1.70 -17.37 -8.46
C GLY A 736 0.55 -16.57 -9.06
N PHE A 737 -0.68 -16.90 -8.69
CA PHE A 737 -1.87 -16.16 -9.10
C PHE A 737 -1.81 -14.67 -8.69
N PHE A 738 -1.16 -14.36 -7.58
CA PHE A 738 -1.04 -12.99 -7.05
C PHE A 738 0.19 -12.23 -7.58
N SER A 739 0.81 -12.70 -8.66
CA SER A 739 1.81 -11.89 -9.38
C SER A 739 1.14 -10.65 -10.01
N SER A 740 1.73 -9.48 -9.80
CA SER A 740 1.28 -8.26 -10.48
C SER A 740 1.47 -8.33 -12.00
N ASP A 741 2.36 -9.19 -12.49
CA ASP A 741 2.50 -9.44 -13.93
C ASP A 741 1.20 -10.03 -14.51
N ARG A 742 0.57 -10.99 -13.81
CA ARG A 742 -0.75 -11.50 -14.18
C ARG A 742 -1.81 -10.40 -14.16
N THR A 743 -1.82 -9.60 -13.10
CA THR A 743 -2.79 -8.50 -12.96
C THR A 743 -2.67 -7.51 -14.11
N ILE A 744 -1.46 -7.07 -14.43
CA ILE A 744 -1.20 -6.10 -15.50
C ILE A 744 -1.52 -6.69 -16.88
N ALA A 745 -1.17 -7.96 -17.13
CA ALA A 745 -1.55 -8.63 -18.36
C ALA A 745 -3.07 -8.61 -18.55
N GLN A 746 -3.83 -8.86 -17.50
CA GLN A 746 -5.29 -8.84 -17.53
C GLN A 746 -5.85 -7.41 -17.75
N TYR A 747 -5.29 -6.39 -17.08
CA TYR A 747 -5.64 -4.99 -17.37
C TYR A 747 -5.39 -4.65 -18.84
N ASN A 748 -4.26 -5.06 -19.39
CA ASN A 748 -3.92 -4.78 -20.78
C ASN A 748 -4.87 -5.50 -21.76
N GLU A 749 -5.13 -6.78 -21.52
CA GLU A 749 -6.01 -7.56 -22.38
C GLU A 749 -7.45 -7.03 -22.40
N GLU A 750 -7.99 -6.66 -21.24
CA GLU A 750 -9.40 -6.34 -21.08
C GLU A 750 -9.71 -4.84 -21.14
N ILE A 751 -8.81 -3.96 -20.71
CA ILE A 751 -9.07 -2.53 -20.56
C ILE A 751 -8.16 -1.68 -21.45
N TRP A 752 -6.84 -1.77 -21.31
CA TRP A 752 -5.92 -0.80 -21.91
C TRP A 752 -5.68 -1.02 -23.39
N LYS A 753 -5.59 -2.28 -23.83
CA LYS A 753 -5.33 -2.64 -25.23
C LYS A 753 -4.05 -1.99 -25.79
N LEU A 754 -2.99 -1.94 -24.97
CA LEU A 754 -1.67 -1.45 -25.39
C LEU A 754 -1.06 -2.42 -26.41
N LYS A 755 -0.38 -1.86 -27.41
CA LYS A 755 0.23 -2.62 -28.52
C LYS A 755 1.69 -2.23 -28.66
#